data_2d9ac73946daab5527154694a15022b4
#
_entry.id   2d9ac73946daab5527154694a15022b4
#
_cell.length_a   1.000
_cell.length_b   1.000
_cell.length_c   1.000
_cell.angle_alpha   90.00
_cell.angle_beta   90.00
_cell.angle_gamma   90.00
#
_symmetry.space_group_name_H-M   'P 1'
#
loop_
_entity.id
_entity.type
_entity.pdbx_description
1 polymer ?
#
loop_
_entity_poly.entity_id
_entity_poly.type
_entity_poly.pdbx_seq_one_letter_code
_entity_poly.pdbx_strand_id
1 'polypeptide(L)'
;MLPRLFLLVLLGFSSAALLRGAAPLTSPKQHFGFAIGDDYQLATYTQTEAYFKKLAAESDRARLVDIGRTEEGRTQWMMIFSAPENLAKLDRYREIARRLARAEDLTDDQARALAAEGKAVVWIDGGLHASETVGTHQLIETVWQLASASDPEMLRILRDTIVLCVHANPDGQELVSNWYMREPEPTKRVLTTTPRLYQKYIGHDNNRDFYMSAMKETTNLNRQLYLEWFPQVVYNHHQSGPAGTVMFVPPFRDPFNHVYDPLVIVGVETFGNAIQSRFLREGKPGATSRSGANYSTWWNGGLRTTTYFHNMIGLLTEVIGNPTPMRIPFIARRQLPANDLTSPVPPQEWRFRQSIDYSLAANRAVLDQASRYREVLLYNIYLMGRNSIRRGSDDHWTTRPARLDQISRLAAADRTGSENNEDSPEPGEGPPSGGARLPQKYWDLLRQPDWRDPRGYIIPADQPDFPTAVKFINTLVKTGVAIHRATADFSVGAKRYPAGSYVVKTAQAFRPHVLDQFEPQDHPNDFRYEGGPPNRPYDVAGWTLAFQMGIAFDRVLAAFEGPFERLPYGQLQTPPPGRLPNARAPVAGFLLSPRANDSFILVNRLLKQGAEVFRVTTPLPAAPAFGPGAIYVPDRGQARDLVRTSARQLGLDVVTVPAAPAVENLLRLAPTRIALWDRFGGSMPSGWTRWLLEQFEFPFEVVYPARIDAGKLRDRFDAIILVGGALSAPGVRPPPTPRPRNLPPEFEGWVGRLTPEHSVPALREFLHAGGTVVTIGSSTGLASHLGLPLQSALTERNAEGRLRTLPDDKFYIPGSILSVRVDPTQPVAWGLPERLDVYFDRSAVFARPSNLPGFQPIAWFETETPLRSGWAWGQKHLKNGISLASIPVGAGRLHLFGSEVAFRGQTHGTFKLLFNSLQLATAKPAAAR
;
A
#
# COMPACT_ATOMS: atom_id res chain seq x y z
N MET A 1 -50.51 79.67 -42.18
CA MET A 1 -49.54 78.71 -42.48
C MET A 1 -49.34 77.94 -41.20
N LEU A 2 -49.68 76.68 -41.10
CA LEU A 2 -49.58 75.80 -39.94
C LEU A 2 -48.20 75.13 -39.90
N PRO A 3 -47.59 74.97 -38.72
CA PRO A 3 -46.58 73.88 -38.58
C PRO A 3 -47.16 72.66 -37.89
N ARG A 4 -46.86 71.52 -38.42
CA ARG A 4 -47.21 70.18 -37.98
C ARG A 4 -46.40 69.78 -36.68
N LEU A 5 -47.22 69.38 -35.68
CA LEU A 5 -46.72 68.75 -34.43
C LEU A 5 -46.44 67.28 -34.71
N PHE A 6 -45.16 66.82 -34.48
CA PHE A 6 -44.77 65.41 -34.47
C PHE A 6 -44.89 64.92 -33.05
N LEU A 7 -45.74 63.93 -32.79
CA LEU A 7 -45.91 63.25 -31.54
C LEU A 7 -44.94 62.02 -31.54
N LEU A 8 -43.93 62.05 -30.72
CA LEU A 8 -43.04 60.91 -30.49
C LEU A 8 -43.63 60.04 -29.39
N VAL A 9 -44.07 58.81 -29.75
CA VAL A 9 -44.47 57.78 -28.79
C VAL A 9 -43.24 57.00 -28.38
N LEU A 10 -42.77 57.19 -27.15
CA LEU A 10 -41.77 56.35 -26.54
C LEU A 10 -42.41 55.05 -26.04
N LEU A 11 -42.23 53.96 -26.78
CA LEU A 11 -42.47 52.59 -26.30
C LEU A 11 -41.39 52.20 -25.30
N GLY A 12 -41.70 52.27 -24.04
CA GLY A 12 -40.86 51.72 -22.97
C GLY A 12 -40.92 50.19 -23.00
N PHE A 13 -39.88 49.56 -23.51
CA PHE A 13 -39.65 48.11 -23.28
C PHE A 13 -39.19 47.92 -21.84
N SER A 14 -40.11 47.58 -20.94
CA SER A 14 -39.79 47.00 -19.64
C SER A 14 -39.26 45.60 -19.88
N SER A 15 -37.91 45.45 -19.83
CA SER A 15 -37.29 44.14 -19.74
C SER A 15 -37.59 43.59 -18.33
N ALA A 16 -38.68 42.89 -18.19
CA ALA A 16 -38.91 42.03 -17.05
C ALA A 16 -37.91 40.86 -17.18
N ALA A 17 -36.76 41.00 -16.53
CA ALA A 17 -35.89 39.87 -16.24
C ALA A 17 -36.70 38.90 -15.40
N LEU A 18 -37.24 37.88 -16.05
CA LEU A 18 -37.79 36.71 -15.38
C LEU A 18 -36.65 36.14 -14.50
N LEU A 19 -36.70 36.42 -13.20
CA LEU A 19 -36.07 35.64 -12.17
C LEU A 19 -36.62 34.21 -12.33
N ARG A 20 -35.94 33.39 -13.14
CA ARG A 20 -36.13 31.94 -13.08
C ARG A 20 -35.74 31.55 -11.66
N GLY A 21 -36.72 31.35 -10.80
CA GLY A 21 -36.50 30.68 -9.53
C GLY A 21 -35.76 29.38 -9.84
N ALA A 22 -34.58 29.20 -9.24
CA ALA A 22 -33.85 27.98 -9.40
C ALA A 22 -34.79 26.81 -9.10
N ALA A 23 -34.83 25.84 -10.01
CA ALA A 23 -35.60 24.62 -9.77
C ALA A 23 -35.12 23.99 -8.45
N PRO A 24 -36.03 23.51 -7.60
CA PRO A 24 -35.65 22.94 -6.32
C PRO A 24 -34.70 21.75 -6.57
N LEU A 25 -33.61 21.75 -5.85
CA LEU A 25 -32.61 20.67 -5.93
C LEU A 25 -33.26 19.33 -5.55
N THR A 26 -32.97 18.27 -6.30
CA THR A 26 -33.48 16.93 -6.02
C THR A 26 -32.82 16.35 -4.77
N SER A 27 -33.60 16.07 -3.73
CA SER A 27 -33.09 15.45 -2.50
C SER A 27 -32.72 13.99 -2.71
N PRO A 28 -31.83 13.41 -1.88
CA PRO A 28 -31.52 11.98 -1.92
C PRO A 28 -32.78 11.12 -1.85
N LYS A 29 -33.71 11.41 -0.94
CA LYS A 29 -34.97 10.67 -0.81
C LYS A 29 -35.81 10.66 -2.09
N GLN A 30 -35.89 11.79 -2.80
CA GLN A 30 -36.61 11.88 -4.07
C GLN A 30 -35.91 11.07 -5.18
N HIS A 31 -34.57 11.03 -5.17
CA HIS A 31 -33.81 10.33 -6.20
C HIS A 31 -33.80 8.82 -5.98
N PHE A 32 -33.48 8.38 -4.75
CA PHE A 32 -33.27 6.95 -4.42
C PHE A 32 -34.58 6.23 -4.06
N GLY A 33 -35.65 6.95 -3.72
CA GLY A 33 -36.92 6.39 -3.24
C GLY A 33 -36.90 6.00 -1.75
N PHE A 34 -35.80 6.21 -1.05
CA PHE A 34 -35.65 6.00 0.39
C PHE A 34 -34.74 7.10 0.98
N ALA A 35 -34.80 7.34 2.28
CA ALA A 35 -33.88 8.27 2.91
C ALA A 35 -32.52 7.62 3.15
N ILE A 36 -31.44 8.37 2.94
CA ILE A 36 -30.10 7.86 3.24
C ILE A 36 -29.98 7.58 4.74
N GLY A 37 -29.65 6.35 5.06
CA GLY A 37 -29.62 5.84 6.43
C GLY A 37 -30.90 5.11 6.87
N ASP A 38 -31.90 4.94 6.00
CA ASP A 38 -33.00 4.02 6.26
C ASP A 38 -32.45 2.60 6.47
N ASP A 39 -32.98 1.91 7.46
CA ASP A 39 -32.58 0.54 7.75
C ASP A 39 -32.87 -0.38 6.55
N TYR A 40 -31.97 -1.33 6.31
CA TYR A 40 -32.07 -2.32 5.25
C TYR A 40 -32.01 -1.74 3.82
N GLN A 41 -31.60 -0.48 3.65
CA GLN A 41 -31.49 0.16 2.33
C GLN A 41 -30.05 0.54 2.00
N LEU A 42 -29.60 0.20 0.80
CA LEU A 42 -28.31 0.63 0.26
C LEU A 42 -28.48 1.13 -1.18
N ALA A 43 -27.84 2.26 -1.47
CA ALA A 43 -27.70 2.77 -2.83
C ALA A 43 -26.55 2.06 -3.55
N THR A 44 -26.76 1.67 -4.83
CA THR A 44 -25.70 1.18 -5.70
C THR A 44 -24.85 2.33 -6.24
N TYR A 45 -23.66 2.01 -6.77
CA TYR A 45 -22.85 3.04 -7.43
C TYR A 45 -23.56 3.62 -8.68
N THR A 46 -24.22 2.80 -9.46
CA THR A 46 -24.99 3.24 -10.62
C THR A 46 -26.01 4.31 -10.24
N GLN A 47 -26.72 4.13 -9.13
CA GLN A 47 -27.67 5.13 -8.60
C GLN A 47 -26.93 6.37 -8.07
N THR A 48 -25.81 6.19 -7.36
CA THR A 48 -24.99 7.30 -6.82
C THR A 48 -24.42 8.15 -7.94
N GLU A 49 -23.89 7.54 -9.00
CA GLU A 49 -23.39 8.24 -10.19
C GLU A 49 -24.48 9.08 -10.86
N ALA A 50 -25.66 8.49 -11.04
CA ALA A 50 -26.81 9.19 -11.62
C ALA A 50 -27.21 10.40 -10.75
N TYR A 51 -27.20 10.24 -9.42
CA TYR A 51 -27.47 11.32 -8.49
C TYR A 51 -26.43 12.43 -8.55
N PHE A 52 -25.15 12.11 -8.58
CA PHE A 52 -24.06 13.09 -8.67
C PHE A 52 -24.17 13.92 -9.96
N LYS A 53 -24.44 13.26 -11.09
CA LYS A 53 -24.66 13.94 -12.38
C LYS A 53 -25.86 14.89 -12.31
N LYS A 54 -26.97 14.45 -11.70
CA LYS A 54 -28.17 15.23 -11.53
C LYS A 54 -27.96 16.44 -10.63
N LEU A 55 -27.38 16.23 -9.45
CA LEU A 55 -27.12 17.29 -8.48
C LEU A 55 -26.13 18.35 -9.02
N ALA A 56 -25.12 17.94 -9.75
CA ALA A 56 -24.17 18.85 -10.39
C ALA A 56 -24.80 19.69 -11.51
N ALA A 57 -25.81 19.16 -12.17
CA ALA A 57 -26.59 19.92 -13.18
C ALA A 57 -27.58 20.90 -12.56
N GLU A 58 -28.08 20.62 -11.35
CA GLU A 58 -29.06 21.43 -10.63
C GLU A 58 -28.44 22.53 -9.75
N SER A 59 -27.20 22.37 -9.31
CA SER A 59 -26.54 23.24 -8.33
C SER A 59 -25.44 24.11 -8.95
N ASP A 60 -25.49 25.41 -8.68
CA ASP A 60 -24.42 26.36 -9.03
C ASP A 60 -23.20 26.28 -8.11
N ARG A 61 -23.30 25.53 -6.98
CA ARG A 61 -22.24 25.32 -6.01
C ARG A 61 -21.43 24.06 -6.27
N ALA A 62 -21.73 23.31 -7.33
CA ALA A 62 -21.15 22.01 -7.62
C ALA A 62 -20.46 21.95 -8.97
N ARG A 63 -19.36 21.19 -9.05
CA ARG A 63 -18.74 20.74 -10.29
C ARG A 63 -18.47 19.24 -10.19
N LEU A 64 -18.82 18.48 -11.22
CA LEU A 64 -18.55 17.06 -11.34
C LEU A 64 -17.30 16.85 -12.21
N VAL A 65 -16.34 16.06 -11.73
CA VAL A 65 -15.07 15.80 -12.41
C VAL A 65 -14.83 14.30 -12.55
N ASP A 66 -14.60 13.84 -13.79
CA ASP A 66 -14.10 12.50 -14.08
C ASP A 66 -12.63 12.43 -13.72
N ILE A 67 -12.27 11.68 -12.68
CA ILE A 67 -10.89 11.53 -12.24
C ILE A 67 -10.20 10.27 -12.80
N GLY A 68 -10.89 9.46 -13.57
CA GLY A 68 -10.37 8.30 -14.28
C GLY A 68 -11.25 7.06 -14.21
N ARG A 69 -10.72 5.94 -14.67
CA ARG A 69 -11.43 4.65 -14.68
C ARG A 69 -10.94 3.75 -13.57
N THR A 70 -11.87 2.93 -13.04
CA THR A 70 -11.57 1.85 -12.10
C THR A 70 -11.01 0.63 -12.82
N GLU A 71 -10.60 -0.39 -12.06
CA GLU A 71 -10.15 -1.67 -12.63
C GLU A 71 -11.27 -2.44 -13.36
N GLU A 72 -12.54 -2.22 -13.02
CA GLU A 72 -13.68 -2.78 -13.75
C GLU A 72 -14.25 -1.83 -14.83
N GLY A 73 -13.61 -0.67 -15.04
CA GLY A 73 -13.94 0.26 -16.12
C GLY A 73 -15.00 1.30 -15.80
N ARG A 74 -15.51 1.38 -14.56
CA ARG A 74 -16.43 2.45 -14.13
C ARG A 74 -15.71 3.78 -14.04
N THR A 75 -16.44 4.87 -14.28
CA THR A 75 -15.90 6.22 -14.03
C THR A 75 -15.77 6.45 -12.53
N GLN A 76 -14.65 6.96 -12.09
CA GLN A 76 -14.45 7.42 -10.72
C GLN A 76 -14.73 8.92 -10.66
N TRP A 77 -15.75 9.32 -9.89
CA TRP A 77 -16.21 10.69 -9.82
C TRP A 77 -15.72 11.41 -8.58
N MET A 78 -15.40 12.69 -8.77
CA MET A 78 -15.17 13.67 -7.70
C MET A 78 -16.13 14.83 -7.90
N MET A 79 -16.84 15.25 -6.84
CA MET A 79 -17.63 16.49 -6.83
C MET A 79 -16.86 17.56 -6.08
N ILE A 80 -16.77 18.74 -6.67
CA ILE A 80 -16.15 19.93 -6.07
C ILE A 80 -17.23 20.88 -5.65
N PHE A 81 -17.23 21.28 -4.37
CA PHE A 81 -18.16 22.25 -3.82
C PHE A 81 -17.45 23.50 -3.32
N SER A 82 -18.01 24.66 -3.63
CA SER A 82 -17.62 25.97 -3.11
C SER A 82 -18.71 27.01 -3.44
N ALA A 83 -18.52 28.25 -2.98
CA ALA A 83 -19.36 29.34 -3.44
C ALA A 83 -19.23 29.52 -4.98
N PRO A 84 -20.29 29.93 -5.70
CA PRO A 84 -20.27 30.08 -7.16
C PRO A 84 -19.13 30.94 -7.69
N GLU A 85 -18.84 32.04 -6.99
CA GLU A 85 -17.72 32.92 -7.33
C GLU A 85 -16.33 32.27 -7.18
N ASN A 86 -16.19 31.28 -6.29
CA ASN A 86 -14.97 30.46 -6.17
C ASN A 86 -14.87 29.44 -7.29
N LEU A 87 -15.99 28.78 -7.64
CA LEU A 87 -16.03 27.81 -8.74
C LEU A 87 -15.64 28.43 -10.09
N ALA A 88 -15.90 29.73 -10.28
CA ALA A 88 -15.45 30.48 -11.44
C ALA A 88 -13.93 30.71 -11.48
N LYS A 89 -13.23 30.51 -10.35
CA LYS A 89 -11.79 30.77 -10.17
C LYS A 89 -11.01 29.53 -9.72
N LEU A 90 -11.52 28.31 -9.96
CA LEU A 90 -10.91 27.06 -9.47
C LEU A 90 -9.45 26.91 -9.91
N ASP A 91 -9.11 27.28 -11.15
CA ASP A 91 -7.74 27.18 -11.65
C ASP A 91 -6.78 28.08 -10.84
N ARG A 92 -7.25 29.28 -10.46
CA ARG A 92 -6.44 30.17 -9.60
C ARG A 92 -6.19 29.55 -8.22
N TYR A 93 -7.21 29.01 -7.59
CA TYR A 93 -7.07 28.42 -6.26
C TYR A 93 -6.26 27.12 -6.28
N ARG A 94 -6.39 26.34 -7.35
CA ARG A 94 -5.55 25.14 -7.58
C ARG A 94 -4.09 25.54 -7.74
N GLU A 95 -3.80 26.60 -8.49
CA GLU A 95 -2.44 27.13 -8.63
C GLU A 95 -1.87 27.66 -7.30
N ILE A 96 -2.68 28.34 -6.48
CA ILE A 96 -2.26 28.78 -5.13
C ILE A 96 -1.91 27.57 -4.26
N ALA A 97 -2.80 26.55 -4.21
CA ALA A 97 -2.57 25.33 -3.44
C ALA A 97 -1.29 24.62 -3.88
N ARG A 98 -1.08 24.48 -5.19
CA ARG A 98 0.13 23.89 -5.78
C ARG A 98 1.39 24.65 -5.38
N ARG A 99 1.41 25.98 -5.50
CA ARG A 99 2.58 26.81 -5.18
C ARG A 99 2.93 26.71 -3.69
N LEU A 100 1.93 26.79 -2.82
CA LEU A 100 2.14 26.67 -1.38
C LEU A 100 2.63 25.28 -0.97
N ALA A 101 2.05 24.21 -1.54
CA ALA A 101 2.44 22.84 -1.22
C ALA A 101 3.83 22.48 -1.74
N ARG A 102 4.23 23.00 -2.91
CA ARG A 102 5.59 22.79 -3.45
C ARG A 102 6.63 23.66 -2.72
N ALA A 103 6.24 24.80 -2.19
CA ALA A 103 7.09 25.76 -1.47
C ALA A 103 8.38 26.15 -2.25
N GLU A 104 8.38 26.00 -3.57
CA GLU A 104 9.49 26.32 -4.46
C GLU A 104 9.42 27.80 -4.84
N ASP A 105 10.58 28.48 -4.82
CA ASP A 105 10.74 29.86 -5.29
C ASP A 105 9.74 30.86 -4.67
N LEU A 106 9.41 30.69 -3.39
CA LEU A 106 8.52 31.58 -2.63
C LEU A 106 9.24 32.16 -1.42
N THR A 107 9.10 33.48 -1.23
CA THR A 107 9.39 34.11 0.06
C THR A 107 8.23 33.91 1.04
N ASP A 108 8.49 34.10 2.34
CA ASP A 108 7.47 34.03 3.38
C ASP A 108 6.32 35.03 3.15
N ASP A 109 6.66 36.27 2.70
CA ASP A 109 5.65 37.29 2.41
C ASP A 109 4.78 36.94 1.20
N GLN A 110 5.38 36.38 0.14
CA GLN A 110 4.64 35.88 -1.01
C GLN A 110 3.71 34.69 -0.61
N ALA A 111 4.19 33.80 0.23
CA ALA A 111 3.40 32.70 0.73
C ALA A 111 2.24 33.17 1.61
N ARG A 112 2.45 34.18 2.48
CA ARG A 112 1.37 34.82 3.26
C ARG A 112 0.34 35.49 2.37
N ALA A 113 0.76 36.20 1.34
CA ALA A 113 -0.16 36.82 0.38
C ALA A 113 -1.00 35.78 -0.37
N LEU A 114 -0.40 34.67 -0.80
CA LEU A 114 -1.12 33.56 -1.41
C LEU A 114 -2.08 32.86 -0.43
N ALA A 115 -1.69 32.68 0.83
CA ALA A 115 -2.55 32.10 1.86
C ALA A 115 -3.75 33.01 2.17
N ALA A 116 -3.59 34.34 2.19
CA ALA A 116 -4.68 35.28 2.39
C ALA A 116 -5.68 35.25 1.21
N GLU A 117 -5.22 35.15 -0.04
CA GLU A 117 -6.07 35.03 -1.23
C GLU A 117 -6.73 33.65 -1.35
N GLY A 118 -6.02 32.60 -0.99
CA GLY A 118 -6.36 31.21 -1.23
C GLY A 118 -7.64 30.73 -0.52
N LYS A 119 -8.08 29.54 -0.88
CA LYS A 119 -9.16 28.80 -0.21
C LYS A 119 -8.59 27.51 0.35
N ALA A 120 -9.00 27.14 1.57
CA ALA A 120 -8.59 25.85 2.12
C ALA A 120 -9.21 24.71 1.31
N VAL A 121 -8.38 23.81 0.81
CA VAL A 121 -8.83 22.63 0.09
C VAL A 121 -9.03 21.49 1.08
N VAL A 122 -10.23 20.96 1.16
CA VAL A 122 -10.64 19.90 2.08
C VAL A 122 -11.14 18.71 1.27
N TRP A 123 -10.50 17.57 1.43
CA TRP A 123 -10.93 16.31 0.86
C TRP A 123 -11.81 15.55 1.85
N ILE A 124 -12.98 15.08 1.38
CA ILE A 124 -13.86 14.16 2.11
C ILE A 124 -14.15 13.00 1.17
N ASP A 125 -13.78 11.80 1.56
CA ASP A 125 -14.07 10.61 0.76
C ASP A 125 -15.17 9.75 1.36
N GLY A 126 -15.64 8.82 0.54
CA GLY A 126 -16.55 7.78 0.95
C GLY A 126 -16.33 6.50 0.17
N GLY A 127 -16.50 5.37 0.86
CA GLY A 127 -16.56 4.06 0.23
C GLY A 127 -15.23 3.46 -0.19
N LEU A 128 -14.12 3.88 0.36
CA LEU A 128 -12.83 3.24 0.11
C LEU A 128 -12.91 1.73 0.40
N HIS A 129 -13.33 1.36 1.59
CA HIS A 129 -13.74 0.00 1.91
C HIS A 129 -15.25 -0.13 1.69
N ALA A 130 -15.65 -0.77 0.62
CA ALA A 130 -17.04 -0.80 0.21
C ALA A 130 -17.99 -1.54 1.16
N SER A 131 -17.48 -2.49 1.95
CA SER A 131 -18.24 -3.15 3.04
C SER A 131 -18.54 -2.21 4.22
N GLU A 132 -17.85 -1.07 4.30
CA GLU A 132 -18.04 0.00 5.27
C GLU A 132 -19.09 1.00 4.72
N THR A 133 -20.34 0.55 4.65
CA THR A 133 -21.42 1.20 3.90
C THR A 133 -21.80 2.59 4.38
N VAL A 134 -21.49 2.95 5.64
CA VAL A 134 -21.67 4.31 6.16
C VAL A 134 -20.86 5.31 5.32
N GLY A 135 -19.64 4.96 4.91
CA GLY A 135 -18.76 5.85 4.16
C GLY A 135 -19.36 6.35 2.85
N THR A 136 -19.95 5.46 2.03
CA THR A 136 -20.61 5.87 0.77
C THR A 136 -21.90 6.66 1.01
N HIS A 137 -22.71 6.25 1.98
CA HIS A 137 -24.01 6.85 2.24
C HIS A 137 -23.89 8.23 2.91
N GLN A 138 -22.91 8.42 3.83
CA GLN A 138 -22.63 9.75 4.35
C GLN A 138 -22.14 10.71 3.23
N LEU A 139 -21.38 10.20 2.23
CA LEU A 139 -20.93 11.02 1.12
C LEU A 139 -22.10 11.53 0.27
N ILE A 140 -23.08 10.67 -0.04
CA ILE A 140 -24.32 11.05 -0.76
C ILE A 140 -25.06 12.16 0.00
N GLU A 141 -25.21 12.04 1.30
CA GLU A 141 -25.88 13.04 2.14
C GLU A 141 -25.06 14.32 2.28
N THR A 142 -23.71 14.19 2.37
CA THR A 142 -22.79 15.34 2.43
C THR A 142 -22.87 16.20 1.18
N VAL A 143 -22.86 15.61 -0.02
CA VAL A 143 -22.97 16.38 -1.28
C VAL A 143 -24.31 17.09 -1.39
N TRP A 144 -25.39 16.47 -0.88
CA TRP A 144 -26.71 17.12 -0.78
C TRP A 144 -26.67 18.32 0.15
N GLN A 145 -26.11 18.19 1.36
CA GLN A 145 -26.02 19.29 2.31
C GLN A 145 -25.17 20.45 1.80
N LEU A 146 -24.05 20.17 1.15
CA LEU A 146 -23.19 21.19 0.54
C LEU A 146 -23.91 21.96 -0.59
N ALA A 147 -24.74 21.27 -1.36
CA ALA A 147 -25.51 21.89 -2.44
C ALA A 147 -26.70 22.73 -1.92
N SER A 148 -27.39 22.27 -0.87
CA SER A 148 -28.71 22.77 -0.49
C SER A 148 -28.73 23.65 0.75
N ALA A 149 -27.80 23.45 1.73
CA ALA A 149 -27.85 24.20 2.98
C ALA A 149 -27.59 25.70 2.78
N SER A 150 -28.35 26.53 3.48
CA SER A 150 -28.29 27.98 3.39
C SER A 150 -28.10 28.68 4.74
N ASP A 151 -27.78 27.88 5.80
CA ASP A 151 -27.45 28.46 7.09
C ASP A 151 -26.10 29.20 7.05
N PRO A 152 -25.93 30.20 7.94
CA PRO A 152 -24.73 31.09 7.92
C PRO A 152 -23.41 30.35 8.04
N GLU A 153 -23.37 29.20 8.77
CA GLU A 153 -22.16 28.39 8.91
C GLU A 153 -21.76 27.74 7.58
N MET A 154 -22.73 27.11 6.88
CA MET A 154 -22.45 26.48 5.58
C MET A 154 -22.08 27.49 4.51
N LEU A 155 -22.74 28.64 4.47
CA LEU A 155 -22.40 29.71 3.51
C LEU A 155 -20.99 30.24 3.73
N ARG A 156 -20.55 30.40 4.99
CA ARG A 156 -19.17 30.76 5.32
C ARG A 156 -18.20 29.65 4.89
N ILE A 157 -18.49 28.39 5.19
CA ILE A 157 -17.68 27.23 4.77
C ILE A 157 -17.47 27.27 3.25
N LEU A 158 -18.55 27.36 2.47
CA LEU A 158 -18.46 27.37 1.00
C LEU A 158 -17.67 28.57 0.47
N ARG A 159 -17.75 29.75 1.12
CA ARG A 159 -16.98 30.93 0.74
C ARG A 159 -15.49 30.76 0.99
N ASP A 160 -15.10 30.06 2.07
CA ASP A 160 -13.72 30.00 2.56
C ASP A 160 -13.00 28.73 2.15
N THR A 161 -13.71 27.72 1.62
CA THR A 161 -13.13 26.41 1.27
C THR A 161 -13.48 25.94 -0.15
N ILE A 162 -12.66 25.02 -0.65
CA ILE A 162 -12.98 24.16 -1.79
C ILE A 162 -13.07 22.75 -1.23
N VAL A 163 -14.24 22.15 -1.29
CA VAL A 163 -14.51 20.80 -0.75
C VAL A 163 -14.49 19.80 -1.89
N LEU A 164 -13.60 18.83 -1.80
CA LEU A 164 -13.46 17.73 -2.76
C LEU A 164 -14.18 16.49 -2.18
N CYS A 165 -15.36 16.18 -2.67
CA CYS A 165 -16.13 15.01 -2.28
C CYS A 165 -15.83 13.86 -3.24
N VAL A 166 -15.13 12.82 -2.78
CA VAL A 166 -14.56 11.81 -3.65
C VAL A 166 -15.13 10.42 -3.38
N HIS A 167 -15.63 9.80 -4.44
CA HIS A 167 -16.01 8.40 -4.38
C HIS A 167 -14.80 7.50 -4.60
N ALA A 168 -14.35 6.83 -3.54
CA ALA A 168 -13.04 6.17 -3.55
C ALA A 168 -13.04 4.79 -4.25
N ASN A 169 -14.16 4.02 -4.20
CA ASN A 169 -14.24 2.67 -4.78
C ASN A 169 -15.62 2.39 -5.42
N PRO A 170 -15.85 2.85 -6.65
CA PRO A 170 -17.08 2.62 -7.40
C PRO A 170 -17.46 1.15 -7.56
N ASP A 171 -16.50 0.30 -7.94
CA ASP A 171 -16.70 -1.12 -8.18
C ASP A 171 -17.16 -1.84 -6.93
N GLY A 172 -16.58 -1.46 -5.79
CA GLY A 172 -16.95 -2.03 -4.50
C GLY A 172 -18.35 -1.65 -4.06
N GLN A 173 -18.75 -0.39 -4.18
CA GLN A 173 -20.12 0.00 -3.83
C GLN A 173 -21.13 -0.74 -4.70
N GLU A 174 -20.90 -0.84 -6.00
CA GLU A 174 -21.78 -1.57 -6.91
C GLU A 174 -21.94 -3.03 -6.47
N LEU A 175 -20.80 -3.71 -6.19
CA LEU A 175 -20.84 -5.11 -5.78
C LEU A 175 -21.54 -5.31 -4.44
N VAL A 176 -21.14 -4.56 -3.40
CA VAL A 176 -21.63 -4.75 -2.03
C VAL A 176 -23.10 -4.40 -1.91
N SER A 177 -23.53 -3.28 -2.50
CA SER A 177 -24.92 -2.86 -2.43
C SER A 177 -25.85 -3.80 -3.20
N ASN A 178 -25.50 -4.21 -4.41
CA ASN A 178 -26.27 -5.21 -5.15
C ASN A 178 -26.34 -6.55 -4.41
N TRP A 179 -25.22 -6.98 -3.82
CA TRP A 179 -25.17 -8.23 -3.06
C TRP A 179 -26.08 -8.20 -1.84
N TYR A 180 -26.12 -7.07 -1.11
CA TYR A 180 -27.00 -6.89 0.04
C TYR A 180 -28.47 -6.79 -0.39
N MET A 181 -28.77 -6.01 -1.41
CA MET A 181 -30.13 -5.72 -1.88
C MET A 181 -30.78 -6.89 -2.65
N ARG A 182 -30.00 -7.94 -3.04
CA ARG A 182 -30.54 -9.09 -3.75
C ARG A 182 -31.56 -9.90 -2.94
N GLU A 183 -31.49 -9.82 -1.59
CA GLU A 183 -32.49 -10.42 -0.72
C GLU A 183 -33.75 -9.57 -0.72
N PRO A 184 -34.90 -10.10 -1.21
CA PRO A 184 -36.14 -9.33 -1.34
C PRO A 184 -36.71 -8.91 0.01
N GLU A 185 -36.61 -9.78 1.03
CA GLU A 185 -37.14 -9.50 2.36
C GLU A 185 -36.14 -8.65 3.18
N PRO A 186 -36.45 -7.40 3.50
CA PRO A 186 -35.50 -6.47 4.13
C PRO A 186 -34.89 -7.02 5.44
N THR A 187 -35.69 -7.65 6.30
CA THR A 187 -35.26 -8.17 7.59
C THR A 187 -34.29 -9.37 7.49
N LYS A 188 -34.22 -10.00 6.32
CA LYS A 188 -33.28 -11.09 6.02
C LYS A 188 -32.01 -10.61 5.34
N ARG A 189 -31.93 -9.34 4.96
CA ARG A 189 -30.70 -8.73 4.42
C ARG A 189 -29.61 -8.70 5.45
N VAL A 190 -28.46 -9.22 5.09
CA VAL A 190 -27.28 -9.21 5.96
C VAL A 190 -26.07 -8.76 5.16
N LEU A 191 -25.30 -7.86 5.74
CA LEU A 191 -24.04 -7.42 5.18
C LEU A 191 -22.97 -8.49 5.46
N THR A 192 -22.98 -9.55 4.67
CA THR A 192 -22.05 -10.67 4.77
C THR A 192 -21.01 -10.61 3.67
N THR A 193 -20.12 -11.58 3.69
CA THR A 193 -19.09 -11.77 2.68
C THR A 193 -19.68 -11.80 1.27
N THR A 194 -19.25 -10.86 0.44
CA THR A 194 -19.49 -10.86 -1.02
C THR A 194 -18.79 -12.06 -1.67
N PRO A 195 -19.17 -12.51 -2.88
CA PRO A 195 -18.57 -13.70 -3.48
C PRO A 195 -17.07 -13.51 -3.81
N ARG A 196 -16.64 -12.30 -4.04
CA ARG A 196 -15.27 -11.90 -4.36
C ARG A 196 -14.86 -10.63 -3.64
N LEU A 197 -13.58 -10.28 -3.73
CA LEU A 197 -13.06 -9.01 -3.23
C LEU A 197 -13.80 -7.81 -3.84
N TYR A 198 -14.12 -6.81 -3.04
CA TYR A 198 -14.88 -5.63 -3.47
C TYR A 198 -14.04 -4.62 -4.26
N GLN A 199 -12.72 -4.60 -4.15
CA GLN A 199 -11.84 -4.09 -5.19
C GLN A 199 -11.32 -5.29 -5.97
N LYS A 200 -11.31 -5.22 -7.29
CA LYS A 200 -11.13 -6.33 -8.23
C LYS A 200 -10.01 -7.32 -7.85
N TYR A 201 -8.87 -6.82 -7.38
CA TYR A 201 -7.70 -7.63 -7.03
C TYR A 201 -7.42 -7.65 -5.52
N ILE A 202 -7.51 -6.51 -4.86
CA ILE A 202 -6.86 -6.31 -3.56
C ILE A 202 -7.84 -6.11 -2.39
N GLY A 203 -9.15 -5.98 -2.66
CA GLY A 203 -10.17 -5.87 -1.62
C GLY A 203 -9.87 -4.78 -0.61
N HIS A 204 -9.74 -5.15 0.67
CA HIS A 204 -9.44 -4.23 1.78
C HIS A 204 -8.05 -3.59 1.67
N ASP A 205 -7.12 -4.20 0.94
CA ASP A 205 -5.80 -3.63 0.70
C ASP A 205 -5.80 -2.44 -0.28
N ASN A 206 -6.98 -2.00 -0.77
CA ASN A 206 -7.07 -0.74 -1.50
C ASN A 206 -6.70 0.47 -0.62
N ASN A 207 -6.74 0.33 0.72
CA ASN A 207 -6.16 1.27 1.67
C ASN A 207 -4.74 0.84 2.12
N ARG A 208 -3.97 0.18 1.26
CA ARG A 208 -2.57 -0.24 1.47
C ARG A 208 -1.68 0.10 0.27
N ASP A 209 -2.26 0.68 -0.78
CA ASP A 209 -1.63 0.88 -2.09
C ASP A 209 -1.17 2.33 -2.34
N PHE A 210 -1.36 3.26 -1.38
CA PHE A 210 -1.21 4.70 -1.64
C PHE A 210 0.23 5.15 -1.91
N TYR A 211 1.26 4.48 -1.38
CA TYR A 211 2.64 4.80 -1.73
C TYR A 211 3.14 4.04 -2.97
N MET A 212 2.52 2.89 -3.31
CA MET A 212 2.86 2.08 -4.49
C MET A 212 2.08 2.50 -5.73
N SER A 213 0.79 2.86 -5.59
CA SER A 213 -0.12 3.22 -6.69
C SER A 213 -0.18 2.15 -7.79
N ALA A 214 -0.37 0.89 -7.40
CA ALA A 214 -0.48 -0.23 -8.33
C ALA A 214 -1.85 -0.26 -9.04
N MET A 215 -2.93 0.08 -8.31
CA MET A 215 -4.30 0.06 -8.83
C MET A 215 -4.66 1.37 -9.50
N LYS A 216 -5.62 1.31 -10.44
CA LYS A 216 -6.12 2.49 -11.16
C LYS A 216 -6.79 3.49 -10.22
N GLU A 217 -7.65 3.01 -9.32
CA GLU A 217 -8.35 3.85 -8.35
C GLU A 217 -7.36 4.64 -7.51
N THR A 218 -6.34 3.99 -6.94
CA THR A 218 -5.32 4.66 -6.14
C THR A 218 -4.50 5.64 -6.97
N THR A 219 -4.17 5.30 -8.22
CA THR A 219 -3.46 6.20 -9.14
C THR A 219 -4.29 7.45 -9.43
N ASN A 220 -5.62 7.30 -9.64
CA ASN A 220 -6.52 8.41 -9.86
C ASN A 220 -6.60 9.33 -8.63
N LEU A 221 -6.72 8.74 -7.43
CA LEU A 221 -6.78 9.49 -6.18
C LEU A 221 -5.47 10.24 -5.90
N ASN A 222 -4.31 9.58 -6.04
CA ASN A 222 -3.00 10.18 -5.83
C ASN A 222 -2.73 11.35 -6.79
N ARG A 223 -3.20 11.24 -8.05
CA ARG A 223 -3.12 12.36 -8.98
C ARG A 223 -3.86 13.60 -8.44
N GLN A 224 -5.06 13.44 -7.88
CA GLN A 224 -5.81 14.55 -7.31
C GLN A 224 -5.12 15.11 -6.06
N LEU A 225 -4.60 14.23 -5.19
CA LEU A 225 -3.97 14.63 -3.94
C LEU A 225 -2.63 15.33 -4.14
N TYR A 226 -1.73 14.79 -4.99
CA TYR A 226 -0.32 15.17 -5.00
C TYR A 226 0.14 15.88 -6.28
N LEU A 227 -0.71 15.97 -7.30
CA LEU A 227 -0.38 16.64 -8.56
C LEU A 227 -1.35 17.77 -8.90
N GLU A 228 -2.62 17.67 -8.48
CA GLU A 228 -3.66 18.60 -8.88
C GLU A 228 -4.11 19.56 -7.75
N TRP A 229 -4.53 19.06 -6.58
CA TRP A 229 -5.24 19.87 -5.58
C TRP A 229 -4.47 20.17 -4.30
N PHE A 230 -3.58 19.31 -3.85
CA PHE A 230 -2.78 19.50 -2.64
C PHE A 230 -3.61 19.90 -1.41
N PRO A 231 -4.62 19.10 -1.01
CA PRO A 231 -5.51 19.48 0.06
C PRO A 231 -4.75 19.66 1.39
N GLN A 232 -5.14 20.70 2.15
CA GLN A 232 -4.58 20.92 3.49
C GLN A 232 -5.10 19.90 4.48
N VAL A 233 -6.33 19.39 4.25
CA VAL A 233 -6.99 18.39 5.09
C VAL A 233 -7.54 17.28 4.21
N VAL A 234 -7.23 16.03 4.57
CA VAL A 234 -7.75 14.82 3.92
C VAL A 234 -8.50 14.01 4.97
N TYR A 235 -9.82 13.95 4.82
CA TYR A 235 -10.69 13.24 5.75
C TYR A 235 -11.18 11.94 5.14
N ASN A 236 -10.66 10.83 5.67
CA ASN A 236 -10.92 9.46 5.24
C ASN A 236 -11.92 8.78 6.21
N HIS A 237 -13.07 8.38 5.68
CA HIS A 237 -14.15 7.74 6.43
C HIS A 237 -14.02 6.22 6.44
N HIS A 238 -14.08 5.63 7.65
CA HIS A 238 -14.09 4.18 7.86
C HIS A 238 -15.18 3.74 8.85
N GLN A 239 -15.41 2.42 8.93
CA GLN A 239 -16.48 1.82 9.72
C GLN A 239 -16.01 0.52 10.38
N SER A 240 -15.32 0.67 11.51
CA SER A 240 -15.03 -0.42 12.44
C SER A 240 -14.85 0.15 13.86
N GLY A 241 -15.80 0.96 14.29
CA GLY A 241 -15.76 1.63 15.57
C GLY A 241 -15.54 0.65 16.73
N PRO A 242 -14.73 1.03 17.74
CA PRO A 242 -14.45 0.16 18.88
C PRO A 242 -15.71 -0.21 19.65
N ALA A 243 -15.86 -1.47 20.04
CA ALA A 243 -17.02 -1.97 20.76
C ALA A 243 -17.31 -1.15 22.03
N GLY A 244 -18.60 -0.82 22.28
CA GLY A 244 -19.03 0.02 23.41
C GLY A 244 -18.77 1.52 23.21
N THR A 245 -18.42 1.95 22.00
CA THR A 245 -18.31 3.35 21.57
C THR A 245 -19.08 3.57 20.28
N VAL A 246 -19.15 4.80 19.79
CA VAL A 246 -19.82 5.13 18.53
C VAL A 246 -18.82 5.40 17.41
N MET A 247 -17.80 6.20 17.70
CA MET A 247 -16.84 6.60 16.68
C MET A 247 -15.46 6.77 17.31
N PHE A 248 -14.45 6.18 16.66
CA PHE A 248 -13.07 6.59 16.90
C PHE A 248 -12.79 7.84 16.10
N VAL A 249 -12.15 8.82 16.75
CA VAL A 249 -11.70 10.09 16.16
C VAL A 249 -10.26 10.37 16.57
N PRO A 250 -9.48 11.18 15.81
CA PRO A 250 -8.17 11.63 16.29
C PRO A 250 -8.28 12.34 17.66
N PRO A 251 -7.22 12.41 18.45
CA PRO A 251 -5.83 12.00 18.21
C PRO A 251 -5.60 10.49 18.19
N PHE A 252 -4.50 10.09 17.59
CA PHE A 252 -4.03 8.71 17.56
C PHE A 252 -3.10 8.39 18.74
N ARG A 253 -2.84 7.10 18.99
CA ARG A 253 -1.79 6.68 19.92
C ARG A 253 -0.40 6.73 19.27
N ASP A 254 0.63 6.67 20.10
CA ASP A 254 2.01 6.45 19.65
C ASP A 254 2.18 5.05 19.02
N PRO A 255 3.24 4.85 18.17
CA PRO A 255 4.20 5.86 17.76
C PRO A 255 3.72 6.67 16.56
N PHE A 256 4.25 7.90 16.41
CA PHE A 256 4.22 8.60 15.14
C PHE A 256 5.57 8.50 14.41
N ASN A 257 5.59 8.72 13.10
CA ASN A 257 6.83 8.63 12.33
C ASN A 257 7.66 9.91 12.48
N HIS A 258 8.99 9.77 12.58
CA HIS A 258 9.91 10.86 12.92
C HIS A 258 10.31 11.74 11.73
N VAL A 259 9.91 11.38 10.50
CA VAL A 259 10.40 12.07 9.29
C VAL A 259 9.54 13.23 8.84
N TYR A 260 8.27 13.30 9.22
CA TYR A 260 7.40 14.41 8.82
C TYR A 260 7.42 15.58 9.83
N ASP A 261 6.92 16.74 9.40
CA ASP A 261 6.93 17.93 10.21
C ASP A 261 5.95 17.83 11.39
N PRO A 262 6.32 18.26 12.61
CA PRO A 262 5.46 18.20 13.80
C PRO A 262 4.11 18.91 13.63
N LEU A 263 3.99 19.89 12.75
CA LEU A 263 2.73 20.58 12.45
C LEU A 263 1.65 19.63 11.91
N VAL A 264 2.04 18.50 11.32
CA VAL A 264 1.10 17.45 10.88
C VAL A 264 0.34 16.88 12.09
N ILE A 265 1.07 16.49 13.14
CA ILE A 265 0.45 15.88 14.34
C ILE A 265 -0.41 16.88 15.08
N VAL A 266 0.10 18.10 15.30
CA VAL A 266 -0.67 19.20 15.94
C VAL A 266 -1.95 19.48 15.15
N GLY A 267 -1.86 19.49 13.82
CA GLY A 267 -3.03 19.65 12.94
C GLY A 267 -4.04 18.52 13.12
N VAL A 268 -3.60 17.27 13.12
CA VAL A 268 -4.46 16.08 13.37
C VAL A 268 -5.19 16.18 14.70
N GLU A 269 -4.49 16.58 15.77
CA GLU A 269 -5.08 16.75 17.10
C GLU A 269 -6.11 17.88 17.12
N THR A 270 -5.80 19.01 16.48
CA THR A 270 -6.69 20.17 16.37
C THR A 270 -8.03 19.79 15.73
N PHE A 271 -8.00 19.08 14.62
CA PHE A 271 -9.22 18.63 13.94
C PHE A 271 -9.97 17.54 14.74
N GLY A 272 -9.26 16.61 15.36
CA GLY A 272 -9.88 15.59 16.23
C GLY A 272 -10.62 16.21 17.39
N ASN A 273 -10.02 17.20 18.05
CA ASN A 273 -10.65 17.94 19.15
C ASN A 273 -11.85 18.79 18.65
N ALA A 274 -11.80 19.34 17.46
CA ALA A 274 -12.94 20.05 16.85
C ALA A 274 -14.14 19.12 16.63
N ILE A 275 -13.90 17.89 16.15
CA ILE A 275 -14.95 16.85 15.99
C ILE A 275 -15.55 16.53 17.35
N GLN A 276 -14.75 16.20 18.37
CA GLN A 276 -15.23 15.86 19.71
C GLN A 276 -16.04 17.00 20.34
N SER A 277 -15.53 18.24 20.23
CA SER A 277 -16.22 19.43 20.73
C SER A 277 -17.59 19.63 20.09
N ARG A 278 -17.71 19.41 18.77
CA ARG A 278 -18.98 19.48 18.07
C ARG A 278 -19.94 18.39 18.53
N PHE A 279 -19.47 17.14 18.65
CA PHE A 279 -20.30 16.04 19.15
C PHE A 279 -20.90 16.35 20.52
N LEU A 280 -20.09 16.84 21.47
CA LEU A 280 -20.58 17.20 22.81
C LEU A 280 -21.63 18.31 22.76
N ARG A 281 -21.42 19.35 21.94
CA ARG A 281 -22.41 20.45 21.75
C ARG A 281 -23.72 19.97 21.13
N GLU A 282 -23.66 18.95 20.28
CA GLU A 282 -24.84 18.36 19.61
C GLU A 282 -25.44 17.17 20.41
N GLY A 283 -24.97 16.91 21.62
CA GLY A 283 -25.47 15.81 22.44
C GLY A 283 -25.16 14.41 21.89
N LYS A 284 -24.05 14.24 21.18
CA LYS A 284 -23.58 13.00 20.54
C LYS A 284 -22.46 12.35 21.35
N PRO A 285 -22.77 11.47 22.34
CA PRO A 285 -21.77 10.78 23.15
C PRO A 285 -21.09 9.62 22.38
N GLY A 286 -20.05 9.02 22.97
CA GLY A 286 -19.45 7.79 22.48
C GLY A 286 -18.26 7.98 21.55
N ALA A 287 -17.73 9.21 21.39
CA ALA A 287 -16.48 9.41 20.68
C ALA A 287 -15.28 8.94 21.52
N THR A 288 -14.42 8.09 20.92
CA THR A 288 -13.18 7.61 21.55
C THR A 288 -11.96 8.00 20.71
N SER A 289 -10.79 8.11 21.35
CA SER A 289 -9.56 8.53 20.69
C SER A 289 -8.34 7.83 21.31
N ARG A 290 -7.13 8.18 20.89
CA ARG A 290 -5.85 7.72 21.47
C ARG A 290 -5.80 6.21 21.67
N SER A 291 -5.64 5.76 22.90
CA SER A 291 -5.58 4.35 23.31
C SER A 291 -6.92 3.59 23.22
N GLY A 292 -8.01 4.28 22.90
CA GLY A 292 -9.31 3.64 22.66
C GLY A 292 -9.35 2.70 21.46
N ALA A 293 -8.36 2.79 20.54
CA ALA A 293 -8.14 1.88 19.42
C ALA A 293 -6.64 1.75 19.09
N ASN A 294 -6.30 0.83 18.16
CA ASN A 294 -4.91 0.53 17.82
C ASN A 294 -4.34 1.41 16.68
N TYR A 295 -5.02 2.48 16.30
CA TYR A 295 -4.57 3.35 15.20
C TYR A 295 -3.42 4.24 15.64
N SER A 296 -2.34 4.27 14.84
CA SER A 296 -1.18 5.16 15.00
C SER A 296 -0.92 5.94 13.71
N THR A 297 0.08 6.81 13.73
CA THR A 297 0.49 7.60 12.56
C THR A 297 1.88 7.19 12.05
N TRP A 298 2.29 5.97 12.34
CA TRP A 298 3.59 5.44 11.95
C TRP A 298 3.69 5.10 10.46
N TRP A 299 2.75 4.31 9.96
CA TRP A 299 2.82 3.65 8.68
C TRP A 299 2.42 4.57 7.50
N ASN A 300 3.11 4.41 6.34
CA ASN A 300 2.86 5.14 5.11
C ASN A 300 2.26 4.21 4.02
N GLY A 301 1.00 4.13 3.84
CA GLY A 301 0.43 3.25 2.78
C GLY A 301 -1.08 3.36 2.68
N GLY A 302 -1.73 3.95 3.67
CA GLY A 302 -3.14 4.26 3.64
C GLY A 302 -3.40 5.68 3.13
N LEU A 303 -4.61 5.94 2.68
CA LEU A 303 -5.03 7.24 2.16
C LEU A 303 -4.68 8.38 3.14
N ARG A 304 -5.08 8.27 4.41
CA ARG A 304 -4.79 9.29 5.40
C ARG A 304 -3.31 9.39 5.80
N THR A 305 -2.59 8.26 5.79
CA THR A 305 -1.22 8.22 6.33
C THR A 305 -0.19 8.69 5.32
N THR A 306 -0.36 8.38 4.04
CA THR A 306 0.52 8.88 2.98
C THR A 306 0.51 10.41 2.92
N THR A 307 -0.59 11.04 3.28
CA THR A 307 -0.72 12.51 3.31
C THR A 307 0.20 13.18 4.33
N TYR A 308 0.51 12.53 5.47
CA TYR A 308 1.46 13.07 6.46
C TYR A 308 2.84 13.29 5.86
N PHE A 309 3.27 12.38 5.02
CA PHE A 309 4.56 12.44 4.33
C PHE A 309 4.58 13.44 3.16
N HIS A 310 3.40 14.05 2.88
CA HIS A 310 3.21 15.11 1.89
C HIS A 310 2.79 16.44 2.52
N ASN A 311 3.05 16.64 3.82
CA ASN A 311 2.75 17.86 4.58
C ASN A 311 1.24 18.21 4.63
N MET A 312 0.38 17.21 4.64
CA MET A 312 -1.08 17.36 4.71
C MET A 312 -1.61 16.73 6.01
N ILE A 313 -2.75 17.23 6.49
CA ILE A 313 -3.41 16.73 7.70
C ILE A 313 -4.35 15.60 7.29
N GLY A 314 -3.96 14.36 7.55
CA GLY A 314 -4.78 13.17 7.30
C GLY A 314 -5.63 12.80 8.51
N LEU A 315 -6.93 12.73 8.34
CA LEU A 315 -7.88 12.34 9.38
C LEU A 315 -8.48 10.97 9.07
N LEU A 316 -8.74 10.21 10.12
CA LEU A 316 -9.52 8.97 10.06
C LEU A 316 -10.60 9.03 11.13
N THR A 317 -11.80 8.62 10.78
CA THR A 317 -12.81 8.21 11.74
C THR A 317 -13.28 6.79 11.47
N GLU A 318 -13.58 6.06 12.55
CA GLU A 318 -14.11 4.70 12.50
C GLU A 318 -15.44 4.67 13.23
N VAL A 319 -16.52 4.69 12.49
CA VAL A 319 -17.88 4.69 13.05
C VAL A 319 -18.40 3.27 13.18
N ILE A 320 -19.32 3.04 14.12
CA ILE A 320 -20.12 1.80 14.19
C ILE A 320 -21.32 1.88 13.26
N GLY A 321 -22.04 0.78 13.11
CA GLY A 321 -23.32 0.70 12.40
C GLY A 321 -23.20 -0.03 11.06
N ASN A 322 -24.34 -0.35 10.51
CA ASN A 322 -24.52 -0.90 9.18
C ASN A 322 -26.02 -0.80 8.82
N PRO A 323 -26.41 -1.11 7.57
CA PRO A 323 -27.81 -1.00 7.17
C PRO A 323 -28.77 -1.95 7.92
N THR A 324 -28.25 -2.99 8.58
CA THR A 324 -29.05 -3.83 9.47
C THR A 324 -28.91 -3.28 10.90
N PRO A 325 -30.01 -2.96 11.61
CA PRO A 325 -29.95 -2.48 12.99
C PRO A 325 -29.08 -3.37 13.89
N MET A 326 -28.30 -2.75 14.76
CA MET A 326 -27.41 -3.41 15.69
C MET A 326 -27.59 -2.90 17.11
N ARG A 327 -26.91 -3.47 18.07
CA ARG A 327 -26.94 -3.02 19.48
C ARG A 327 -25.54 -2.64 19.93
N ILE A 328 -25.41 -1.46 20.57
CA ILE A 328 -24.21 -1.11 21.31
C ILE A 328 -24.14 -1.99 22.55
N PRO A 329 -23.10 -2.83 22.73
CA PRO A 329 -23.02 -3.73 23.87
C PRO A 329 -22.70 -3.00 25.16
N PHE A 330 -23.13 -3.54 26.29
CA PHE A 330 -22.65 -3.11 27.61
C PHE A 330 -21.21 -3.58 27.81
N ILE A 331 -20.31 -2.63 27.97
CA ILE A 331 -18.92 -2.88 28.36
C ILE A 331 -18.62 -1.99 29.56
N ALA A 332 -18.52 -2.57 30.74
CA ALA A 332 -18.47 -1.85 32.02
C ALA A 332 -17.38 -0.76 32.06
N ARG A 333 -16.16 -1.09 31.61
CA ARG A 333 -15.05 -0.13 31.57
C ARG A 333 -15.27 1.06 30.62
N ARG A 334 -16.18 0.93 29.64
CA ARG A 334 -16.56 1.97 28.67
C ARG A 334 -17.71 2.86 29.16
N GLN A 335 -18.21 2.64 30.39
CA GLN A 335 -19.25 3.49 31.00
C GLN A 335 -18.67 4.56 31.93
N LEU A 336 -17.35 4.54 32.16
CA LEU A 336 -16.65 5.55 32.94
C LEU A 336 -15.96 6.54 32.00
N PRO A 337 -16.16 7.85 32.16
CA PRO A 337 -15.40 8.87 31.41
C PRO A 337 -13.89 8.73 31.62
N ALA A 338 -13.14 8.84 30.54
CA ALA A 338 -11.68 8.77 30.53
C ALA A 338 -11.13 9.74 29.47
N ASN A 339 -9.81 10.00 29.48
CA ASN A 339 -9.18 10.91 28.51
C ASN A 339 -9.36 10.47 27.05
N ASP A 340 -9.53 9.19 26.81
CA ASP A 340 -9.78 8.60 25.50
C ASP A 340 -11.27 8.34 25.20
N LEU A 341 -12.17 8.62 26.16
CA LEU A 341 -13.62 8.48 26.02
C LEU A 341 -14.30 9.46 27.00
N THR A 342 -14.36 10.74 26.66
CA THR A 342 -14.82 11.79 27.57
C THR A 342 -16.32 11.75 27.87
N SER A 343 -17.13 11.19 26.97
CA SER A 343 -18.58 11.06 27.12
C SER A 343 -19.01 9.66 26.69
N PRO A 344 -19.08 8.69 27.60
CA PRO A 344 -19.55 7.35 27.30
C PRO A 344 -20.97 7.31 26.74
N VAL A 345 -21.25 6.31 25.88
CA VAL A 345 -22.59 6.02 25.35
C VAL A 345 -23.18 4.82 26.12
N PRO A 346 -24.44 4.91 26.57
CA PRO A 346 -25.09 3.77 27.17
C PRO A 346 -25.41 2.66 26.17
N PRO A 347 -25.56 1.40 26.59
CA PRO A 347 -26.05 0.33 25.73
C PRO A 347 -27.42 0.68 25.16
N GLN A 348 -27.55 0.58 23.84
CA GLN A 348 -28.81 0.93 23.16
C GLN A 348 -28.92 0.26 21.80
N GLU A 349 -30.10 0.23 21.22
CA GLU A 349 -30.30 -0.08 19.81
C GLU A 349 -29.67 1.02 18.97
N TRP A 350 -29.02 0.62 17.87
CA TRP A 350 -28.33 1.53 16.97
C TRP A 350 -28.78 1.31 15.54
N ARG A 351 -29.19 2.39 14.90
CA ARG A 351 -29.72 2.41 13.55
C ARG A 351 -28.75 3.04 12.56
N PHE A 352 -28.89 2.68 11.30
CA PHE A 352 -28.01 3.14 10.23
C PHE A 352 -27.95 4.67 10.12
N ARG A 353 -29.13 5.33 10.23
CA ARG A 353 -29.20 6.80 10.21
C ARG A 353 -28.36 7.47 11.30
N GLN A 354 -28.29 6.92 12.48
CA GLN A 354 -27.47 7.49 13.57
C GLN A 354 -25.98 7.55 13.19
N SER A 355 -25.46 6.50 12.53
CA SER A 355 -24.09 6.51 12.01
C SER A 355 -23.85 7.57 10.95
N ILE A 356 -24.82 7.77 10.05
CA ILE A 356 -24.78 8.84 9.04
C ILE A 356 -24.77 10.21 9.74
N ASP A 357 -25.62 10.45 10.74
CA ASP A 357 -25.71 11.73 11.47
C ASP A 357 -24.42 12.06 12.23
N TYR A 358 -23.73 11.06 12.78
CA TYR A 358 -22.42 11.28 13.39
C TYR A 358 -21.37 11.65 12.35
N SER A 359 -21.36 10.96 11.21
CA SER A 359 -20.42 11.26 10.10
C SER A 359 -20.65 12.67 9.52
N LEU A 360 -21.92 13.09 9.37
CA LEU A 360 -22.26 14.44 8.91
C LEU A 360 -21.84 15.52 9.91
N ALA A 361 -22.03 15.27 11.22
CA ALA A 361 -21.58 16.19 12.24
C ALA A 361 -20.04 16.31 12.27
N ALA A 362 -19.33 15.19 12.04
CA ALA A 362 -17.87 15.19 11.91
C ALA A 362 -17.42 15.97 10.66
N ASN A 363 -18.05 15.75 9.49
CA ASN A 363 -17.78 16.54 8.28
C ASN A 363 -17.96 18.03 8.52
N ARG A 364 -19.07 18.40 9.18
CA ARG A 364 -19.35 19.79 9.50
C ARG A 364 -18.30 20.40 10.43
N ALA A 365 -17.81 19.62 11.42
CA ALA A 365 -16.74 20.05 12.33
C ALA A 365 -15.43 20.29 11.58
N VAL A 366 -15.05 19.38 10.68
CA VAL A 366 -13.84 19.50 9.85
C VAL A 366 -13.92 20.73 8.94
N LEU A 367 -15.05 20.93 8.27
CA LEU A 367 -15.24 22.04 7.36
C LEU A 367 -15.30 23.40 8.10
N ASP A 368 -15.96 23.46 9.27
CA ASP A 368 -16.00 24.65 10.11
C ASP A 368 -14.59 25.05 10.57
N GLN A 369 -13.82 24.06 11.05
CA GLN A 369 -12.43 24.27 11.46
C GLN A 369 -11.56 24.73 10.29
N ALA A 370 -11.66 24.08 9.13
CA ALA A 370 -10.90 24.46 7.94
C ALA A 370 -11.23 25.90 7.46
N SER A 371 -12.50 26.28 7.51
CA SER A 371 -12.91 27.64 7.15
C SER A 371 -12.34 28.68 8.10
N ARG A 372 -12.43 28.45 9.43
CA ARG A 372 -11.90 29.39 10.45
C ARG A 372 -10.39 29.56 10.41
N TYR A 373 -9.67 28.48 10.09
CA TYR A 373 -8.19 28.45 10.06
C TYR A 373 -7.61 28.47 8.64
N ARG A 374 -8.39 28.88 7.66
CA ARG A 374 -8.05 28.86 6.22
C ARG A 374 -6.64 29.35 5.92
N GLU A 375 -6.31 30.56 6.35
CA GLU A 375 -5.00 31.18 6.08
C GLU A 375 -3.87 30.46 6.79
N VAL A 376 -4.10 30.02 8.03
CA VAL A 376 -3.13 29.23 8.81
C VAL A 376 -2.82 27.91 8.14
N LEU A 377 -3.84 27.19 7.68
CA LEU A 377 -3.68 25.89 6.99
C LEU A 377 -2.90 26.05 5.68
N LEU A 378 -3.25 27.06 4.89
CA LEU A 378 -2.56 27.37 3.64
C LEU A 378 -1.11 27.80 3.87
N TYR A 379 -0.83 28.58 4.91
CA TYR A 379 0.53 28.96 5.25
C TYR A 379 1.32 27.79 5.86
N ASN A 380 0.69 26.93 6.68
CA ASN A 380 1.35 25.80 7.31
C ASN A 380 1.83 24.75 6.28
N ILE A 381 1.07 24.46 5.22
CA ILE A 381 1.54 23.52 4.18
C ILE A 381 2.80 24.06 3.49
N TYR A 382 2.87 25.39 3.25
CA TYR A 382 4.07 26.05 2.75
C TYR A 382 5.21 25.95 3.76
N LEU A 383 4.96 26.26 5.03
CA LEU A 383 5.97 26.25 6.09
C LEU A 383 6.61 24.86 6.25
N MET A 384 5.79 23.81 6.25
CA MET A 384 6.25 22.42 6.29
C MET A 384 7.09 22.05 5.05
N GLY A 385 6.65 22.48 3.86
CA GLY A 385 7.37 22.28 2.60
C GLY A 385 8.72 23.02 2.61
N ARG A 386 8.74 24.29 3.01
CA ARG A 386 9.96 25.09 3.17
C ARG A 386 10.94 24.45 4.18
N ASN A 387 10.43 23.99 5.33
CA ASN A 387 11.23 23.29 6.32
C ASN A 387 11.85 22.02 5.74
N SER A 388 11.09 21.25 4.95
CA SER A 388 11.56 20.06 4.26
C SER A 388 12.66 20.38 3.25
N ILE A 389 12.49 21.43 2.43
CA ILE A 389 13.51 21.89 1.47
C ILE A 389 14.79 22.29 2.22
N ARG A 390 14.68 23.08 3.29
CA ARG A 390 15.83 23.51 4.10
C ARG A 390 16.57 22.32 4.71
N ARG A 391 15.83 21.36 5.34
CA ARG A 391 16.44 20.15 5.91
C ARG A 391 17.12 19.27 4.85
N GLY A 392 16.67 19.31 3.60
CA GLY A 392 17.31 18.65 2.46
C GLY A 392 18.49 19.40 1.88
N SER A 393 18.55 20.74 2.07
CA SER A 393 19.63 21.62 1.60
C SER A 393 20.76 21.78 2.59
N ASP A 394 20.49 21.64 3.89
CA ASP A 394 21.46 21.79 4.97
C ASP A 394 21.83 20.44 5.60
N ASP A 395 22.91 20.36 6.37
CA ASP A 395 23.19 19.20 7.18
C ASP A 395 22.13 19.04 8.26
N HIS A 396 21.46 17.91 8.23
CA HIS A 396 20.35 17.60 9.14
C HIS A 396 20.47 16.17 9.66
N TRP A 397 19.97 15.95 10.88
CA TRP A 397 19.96 14.64 11.55
C TRP A 397 18.58 14.37 12.10
N THR A 398 17.88 13.43 11.51
CA THR A 398 16.63 12.89 12.08
C THR A 398 16.99 11.93 13.21
N THR A 399 16.59 12.26 14.43
CA THR A 399 16.75 11.34 15.58
C THR A 399 15.86 10.13 15.41
N ARG A 400 16.44 8.93 15.62
CA ARG A 400 15.76 7.64 15.42
C ARG A 400 15.88 6.78 16.67
N PRO A 401 14.89 5.91 16.99
CA PRO A 401 14.90 5.05 18.16
C PRO A 401 16.17 4.22 18.31
N ALA A 402 16.64 3.52 17.27
CA ALA A 402 17.82 2.68 17.33
C ALA A 402 19.10 3.47 17.68
N ARG A 403 19.19 4.74 17.28
CA ARG A 403 20.31 5.62 17.65
C ARG A 403 20.27 6.00 19.12
N LEU A 404 19.07 6.28 19.66
CA LEU A 404 18.88 6.53 21.09
C LEU A 404 19.19 5.29 21.92
N ASP A 405 18.75 4.11 21.49
CA ASP A 405 19.09 2.83 22.14
C ASP A 405 20.60 2.58 22.14
N GLN A 406 21.28 2.89 21.05
CA GLN A 406 22.74 2.78 20.97
C GLN A 406 23.43 3.71 21.96
N ILE A 407 23.01 4.96 22.03
CA ILE A 407 23.56 5.94 22.98
C ILE A 407 23.29 5.52 24.43
N SER A 408 22.08 5.07 24.73
CA SER A 408 21.72 4.58 26.06
C SER A 408 22.60 3.42 26.50
N ARG A 409 22.92 2.47 25.57
CA ARG A 409 23.84 1.37 25.85
C ARG A 409 25.27 1.84 26.09
N LEU A 410 25.77 2.79 25.27
CA LEU A 410 27.10 3.39 25.48
C LEU A 410 27.18 4.10 26.82
N ALA A 411 26.18 4.87 27.18
CA ALA A 411 26.12 5.57 28.44
C ALA A 411 26.03 4.64 29.66
N ALA A 412 25.37 3.48 29.52
CA ALA A 412 25.33 2.46 30.56
C ALA A 412 26.71 1.78 30.72
N ALA A 413 27.37 1.44 29.59
CA ALA A 413 28.72 0.88 29.62
C ALA A 413 29.75 1.82 30.26
N ASP A 414 29.69 3.12 29.97
CA ASP A 414 30.58 4.11 30.58
C ASP A 414 30.34 4.25 32.10
N ARG A 415 29.13 4.02 32.61
CA ARG A 415 28.82 4.06 34.06
C ARG A 415 29.39 2.83 34.78
N THR A 416 29.25 1.64 34.21
CA THR A 416 29.80 0.41 34.79
C THR A 416 31.33 0.36 34.76
N GLY A 417 31.98 1.09 33.84
CA GLY A 417 33.45 1.24 33.82
C GLY A 417 34.00 2.27 34.82
N SER A 418 33.13 3.05 35.49
CA SER A 418 33.48 4.13 36.42
C SER A 418 33.13 3.78 37.87
N GLU A 419 33.18 2.51 38.28
CA GLU A 419 32.95 2.08 39.68
C GLU A 419 34.12 2.48 40.59
N ASN A 420 34.40 3.79 40.73
CA ASN A 420 35.26 4.32 41.80
C ASN A 420 35.01 5.82 42.04
N ASN A 421 33.75 6.25 42.16
CA ASN A 421 33.44 7.56 42.75
C ASN A 421 32.27 7.44 43.70
N GLU A 422 32.60 7.50 44.99
CA GLU A 422 31.68 7.60 46.14
C GLU A 422 30.99 8.97 46.20
N ASP A 423 30.10 9.25 45.21
CA ASP A 423 29.14 10.35 45.33
C ASP A 423 27.84 9.94 44.62
N SER A 424 27.19 8.91 45.16
CA SER A 424 25.79 8.62 44.82
C SER A 424 24.90 9.43 45.75
N PRO A 425 23.99 10.28 45.27
CA PRO A 425 22.99 10.87 46.13
C PRO A 425 22.08 9.76 46.68
N GLU A 426 21.81 9.83 48.02
CA GLU A 426 20.87 9.01 48.71
C GLU A 426 19.52 8.92 47.98
N PRO A 427 18.82 7.76 48.03
CA PRO A 427 17.50 7.64 47.39
C PRO A 427 16.49 8.50 48.16
N GLY A 428 16.27 9.73 47.73
CA GLY A 428 15.27 10.65 48.24
C GLY A 428 13.92 10.38 47.57
N GLU A 429 12.88 10.28 48.40
CA GLU A 429 11.49 10.15 48.04
C GLU A 429 11.01 11.23 47.06
N GLY A 430 10.84 10.86 45.78
CA GLY A 430 10.18 11.63 44.78
C GLY A 430 9.96 10.72 43.56
N PRO A 431 8.89 10.90 42.73
CA PRO A 431 8.71 10.10 41.56
C PRO A 431 9.94 10.31 40.62
N PRO A 432 10.34 9.29 39.85
CA PRO A 432 11.50 9.39 38.95
C PRO A 432 11.20 10.36 37.80
N SER A 433 11.24 11.63 38.09
CA SER A 433 11.15 12.72 37.12
C SER A 433 12.56 13.20 36.78
N GLY A 434 13.23 12.41 35.94
CA GLY A 434 14.53 12.84 35.48
C GLY A 434 15.23 11.68 34.81
N GLY A 435 15.02 11.48 33.53
CA GLY A 435 15.94 10.71 32.75
C GLY A 435 17.35 11.20 33.06
N ALA A 436 18.30 10.27 33.36
CA ALA A 436 19.65 10.62 33.70
C ALA A 436 20.19 11.63 32.70
N ARG A 437 20.64 12.80 33.18
CA ARG A 437 21.25 13.82 32.34
C ARG A 437 22.51 13.23 31.72
N LEU A 438 22.46 12.97 30.42
CA LEU A 438 23.62 12.46 29.68
C LEU A 438 24.58 13.60 29.41
N PRO A 439 25.90 13.39 29.54
CA PRO A 439 26.93 14.34 29.14
C PRO A 439 26.78 14.80 27.67
N GLN A 440 27.24 16.01 27.37
CA GLN A 440 27.17 16.61 26.03
C GLN A 440 27.76 15.71 24.93
N LYS A 441 28.81 14.91 25.24
CA LYS A 441 29.42 13.97 24.30
C LYS A 441 28.41 13.02 23.61
N TYR A 442 27.32 12.65 24.31
CA TYR A 442 26.29 11.79 23.71
C TYR A 442 25.38 12.53 22.74
N TRP A 443 25.17 13.82 22.95
CA TRP A 443 24.51 14.68 21.99
C TRP A 443 25.34 14.83 20.71
N ASP A 444 26.65 14.96 20.85
CA ASP A 444 27.58 15.07 19.72
C ASP A 444 27.61 13.79 18.90
N LEU A 445 27.52 12.61 19.57
CA LEU A 445 27.36 11.31 18.89
C LEU A 445 26.10 11.24 18.02
N LEU A 446 24.98 11.82 18.45
CA LEU A 446 23.76 11.89 17.61
C LEU A 446 23.99 12.68 16.33
N ARG A 447 25.02 13.53 16.27
CA ARG A 447 25.32 14.44 15.16
C ARG A 447 26.56 14.04 14.37
N GLN A 448 27.05 12.81 14.57
CA GLN A 448 28.20 12.35 13.79
C GLN A 448 27.89 12.33 12.28
N PRO A 449 28.90 12.59 11.40
CA PRO A 449 28.70 12.78 9.96
C PRO A 449 27.97 11.63 9.26
N ASP A 450 28.26 10.37 9.64
CA ASP A 450 27.65 9.19 9.00
C ASP A 450 26.14 9.04 9.32
N TRP A 451 25.66 9.73 10.36
CA TRP A 451 24.27 9.70 10.75
C TRP A 451 23.44 10.85 10.13
N ARG A 452 24.08 11.69 9.32
CA ARG A 452 23.35 12.73 8.57
C ARG A 452 22.28 12.12 7.68
N ASP A 453 21.21 12.86 7.55
CA ASP A 453 20.20 12.59 6.53
C ASP A 453 20.81 12.84 5.14
N PRO A 454 20.42 12.05 4.12
CA PRO A 454 20.99 12.20 2.78
C PRO A 454 20.52 13.49 2.11
N ARG A 455 21.39 14.05 1.28
CA ARG A 455 21.08 15.15 0.34
C ARG A 455 20.33 14.64 -0.90
N GLY A 456 20.43 13.36 -1.17
CA GLY A 456 19.73 12.71 -2.26
C GLY A 456 20.11 11.26 -2.47
N TYR A 457 19.48 10.67 -3.45
CA TYR A 457 19.69 9.31 -3.88
C TYR A 457 19.97 9.24 -5.37
N ILE A 458 20.89 8.37 -5.77
CA ILE A 458 21.21 8.12 -7.17
C ILE A 458 20.86 6.68 -7.48
N ILE A 459 20.06 6.47 -8.52
CA ILE A 459 19.66 5.17 -9.04
C ILE A 459 20.39 4.95 -10.36
N PRO A 460 21.46 4.13 -10.39
CA PRO A 460 22.29 3.92 -11.58
C PRO A 460 21.51 3.29 -12.73
N ALA A 461 21.77 3.75 -13.95
CA ALA A 461 21.11 3.21 -15.16
C ALA A 461 21.69 1.87 -15.61
N ASP A 462 22.84 1.46 -15.11
CA ASP A 462 23.54 0.21 -15.45
C ASP A 462 23.24 -0.95 -14.50
N GLN A 463 22.26 -0.78 -13.59
CA GLN A 463 21.84 -1.87 -12.71
C GLN A 463 21.13 -2.99 -13.48
N PRO A 464 21.26 -4.25 -13.03
CA PRO A 464 20.81 -5.42 -13.82
C PRO A 464 19.34 -5.50 -14.14
N ASP A 465 18.48 -4.91 -13.28
CA ASP A 465 17.02 -4.84 -13.47
C ASP A 465 16.57 -3.38 -13.53
N PHE A 466 17.12 -2.63 -14.50
CA PHE A 466 16.76 -1.22 -14.66
C PHE A 466 15.27 -0.99 -14.99
N PRO A 467 14.58 -1.88 -15.75
CA PRO A 467 13.13 -1.77 -15.90
C PRO A 467 12.35 -1.73 -14.58
N THR A 468 12.74 -2.52 -13.58
CA THR A 468 12.14 -2.45 -12.23
C THR A 468 12.48 -1.14 -11.52
N ALA A 469 13.69 -0.61 -11.69
CA ALA A 469 14.05 0.71 -11.18
C ALA A 469 13.18 1.83 -11.79
N VAL A 470 12.85 1.75 -13.07
CA VAL A 470 11.92 2.69 -13.71
C VAL A 470 10.49 2.55 -13.14
N LYS A 471 10.04 1.34 -12.82
CA LYS A 471 8.75 1.14 -12.12
C LYS A 471 8.77 1.81 -10.74
N PHE A 472 9.86 1.69 -9.99
CA PHE A 472 10.02 2.38 -8.71
C PHE A 472 9.99 3.91 -8.88
N ILE A 473 10.71 4.46 -9.86
CA ILE A 473 10.66 5.90 -10.19
C ILE A 473 9.22 6.33 -10.49
N ASN A 474 8.45 5.51 -11.20
CA ASN A 474 7.06 5.82 -11.52
C ASN A 474 6.15 5.85 -10.27
N THR A 475 6.44 5.09 -9.21
CA THR A 475 5.70 5.24 -7.95
C THR A 475 5.93 6.61 -7.33
N LEU A 476 7.19 7.09 -7.35
CA LEU A 476 7.55 8.42 -6.85
C LEU A 476 6.94 9.54 -7.71
N VAL A 477 6.89 9.36 -9.03
CA VAL A 477 6.25 10.32 -9.96
C VAL A 477 4.76 10.42 -9.68
N LYS A 478 4.06 9.30 -9.49
CA LYS A 478 2.62 9.25 -9.20
C LYS A 478 2.28 9.92 -7.87
N THR A 479 3.21 9.91 -6.91
CA THR A 479 3.07 10.55 -5.60
C THR A 479 3.70 11.95 -5.54
N GLY A 480 3.99 12.55 -6.71
CA GLY A 480 4.35 13.96 -6.83
C GLY A 480 5.77 14.33 -6.38
N VAL A 481 6.68 13.37 -6.29
CA VAL A 481 8.09 13.59 -6.00
C VAL A 481 8.80 14.22 -7.20
N ALA A 482 9.68 15.19 -6.96
CA ALA A 482 10.54 15.78 -7.98
C ALA A 482 11.71 14.83 -8.30
N ILE A 483 11.81 14.43 -9.55
CA ILE A 483 12.81 13.50 -10.07
C ILE A 483 13.70 14.21 -11.09
N HIS A 484 14.97 13.88 -11.09
CA HIS A 484 15.91 14.31 -12.12
C HIS A 484 16.49 13.11 -12.87
N ARG A 485 16.86 13.31 -14.11
CA ARG A 485 17.57 12.33 -14.94
C ARG A 485 18.90 12.91 -15.41
N ALA A 486 19.97 12.13 -15.29
CA ALA A 486 21.28 12.54 -15.82
C ALA A 486 21.28 12.53 -17.35
N THR A 487 21.68 13.65 -17.97
CA THR A 487 21.77 13.81 -19.43
C THR A 487 23.13 13.41 -19.98
N ALA A 488 24.15 13.30 -19.12
CA ALA A 488 25.48 12.83 -19.42
C ALA A 488 26.04 12.02 -18.24
N ASP A 489 27.14 11.32 -18.46
CA ASP A 489 27.88 10.64 -17.39
C ASP A 489 28.37 11.68 -16.37
N PHE A 490 28.34 11.34 -15.10
CA PHE A 490 28.77 12.21 -14.01
C PHE A 490 29.44 11.41 -12.89
N SER A 491 30.04 12.11 -11.93
CA SER A 491 30.66 11.46 -10.77
C SER A 491 30.22 12.16 -9.47
N VAL A 492 30.03 11.36 -8.42
CA VAL A 492 29.84 11.85 -7.05
C VAL A 492 30.85 11.16 -6.16
N GLY A 493 31.74 11.92 -5.53
CA GLY A 493 32.92 11.37 -4.87
C GLY A 493 33.76 10.57 -5.88
N ALA A 494 34.12 9.35 -5.51
CA ALA A 494 34.91 8.44 -6.35
C ALA A 494 34.05 7.58 -7.32
N LYS A 495 32.72 7.64 -7.21
CA LYS A 495 31.82 6.79 -8.02
C LYS A 495 31.33 7.52 -9.26
N ARG A 496 31.45 6.85 -10.41
CA ARG A 496 30.92 7.32 -11.70
C ARG A 496 29.53 6.69 -11.95
N TYR A 497 28.64 7.47 -12.56
CA TYR A 497 27.28 7.08 -12.93
C TYR A 497 27.06 7.37 -14.42
N PRO A 498 26.42 6.46 -15.16
CA PRO A 498 26.14 6.66 -16.57
C PRO A 498 24.99 7.65 -16.79
N ALA A 499 24.96 8.25 -17.96
CA ALA A 499 23.80 8.98 -18.47
C ALA A 499 22.53 8.12 -18.36
N GLY A 500 21.38 8.75 -18.09
CA GLY A 500 20.11 8.05 -17.87
C GLY A 500 19.87 7.60 -16.42
N SER A 501 20.87 7.71 -15.53
CA SER A 501 20.67 7.48 -14.09
C SER A 501 19.66 8.49 -13.52
N TYR A 502 18.83 8.03 -12.59
CA TYR A 502 17.87 8.92 -11.91
C TYR A 502 18.46 9.47 -10.62
N VAL A 503 18.10 10.73 -10.32
CA VAL A 503 18.52 11.43 -9.12
C VAL A 503 17.31 11.97 -8.40
N VAL A 504 17.18 11.66 -7.11
CA VAL A 504 16.12 12.13 -6.23
C VAL A 504 16.75 12.97 -5.13
N LYS A 505 16.67 14.29 -5.27
CA LYS A 505 17.15 15.23 -4.25
C LYS A 505 16.19 15.27 -3.06
N THR A 506 16.72 15.33 -1.84
CA THR A 506 15.88 15.50 -0.63
C THR A 506 15.47 16.95 -0.37
N ALA A 507 16.09 17.90 -1.05
CA ALA A 507 15.73 19.32 -1.03
C ALA A 507 14.45 19.57 -1.84
N GLN A 508 13.32 19.05 -1.36
CA GLN A 508 12.00 19.23 -1.94
C GLN A 508 10.91 19.14 -0.86
N ALA A 509 9.73 19.69 -1.13
CA ALA A 509 8.65 19.77 -0.15
C ALA A 509 8.24 18.39 0.40
N PHE A 510 8.18 17.38 -0.46
CA PHE A 510 7.81 16.00 -0.09
C PHE A 510 9.01 15.16 0.37
N ARG A 511 10.04 15.81 0.92
CA ARG A 511 11.20 15.14 1.52
C ARG A 511 10.82 14.00 2.48
N PRO A 512 9.80 14.13 3.37
CA PRO A 512 9.41 13.02 4.24
C PRO A 512 9.04 11.76 3.45
N HIS A 513 8.29 11.89 2.36
CA HIS A 513 7.95 10.77 1.50
C HIS A 513 9.17 10.18 0.79
N VAL A 514 10.08 11.03 0.32
CA VAL A 514 11.35 10.56 -0.29
C VAL A 514 12.15 9.74 0.71
N LEU A 515 12.38 10.27 1.92
CA LEU A 515 13.11 9.53 2.96
C LEU A 515 12.46 8.19 3.28
N ASP A 516 11.15 8.18 3.39
CA ASP A 516 10.38 6.99 3.74
C ASP A 516 10.48 5.86 2.70
N GLN A 517 10.62 6.22 1.40
CA GLN A 517 10.73 5.24 0.32
C GLN A 517 12.14 4.63 0.18
N PHE A 518 13.17 5.31 0.67
CA PHE A 518 14.58 4.89 0.53
C PHE A 518 15.24 4.47 1.84
N GLU A 519 14.93 5.13 2.97
CA GLU A 519 15.56 4.86 4.26
C GLU A 519 14.85 3.73 5.01
N PRO A 520 15.58 2.98 5.86
CA PRO A 520 14.95 2.06 6.80
C PRO A 520 13.94 2.78 7.69
N GLN A 521 12.76 2.20 7.88
CA GLN A 521 11.92 2.55 9.01
C GLN A 521 12.55 1.97 10.27
N ASP A 522 12.63 2.79 11.30
CA ASP A 522 13.19 2.43 12.59
C ASP A 522 12.08 2.51 13.65
N HIS A 523 11.24 1.46 13.69
CA HIS A 523 10.11 1.39 14.59
C HIS A 523 10.59 1.21 16.04
N PRO A 524 10.09 2.00 17.01
CA PRO A 524 10.46 1.85 18.40
C PRO A 524 10.01 0.50 18.98
N ASN A 525 10.65 0.06 20.05
CA ASN A 525 10.23 -1.09 20.83
C ASN A 525 8.93 -0.76 21.59
N ASP A 526 7.78 -0.98 20.95
CA ASP A 526 6.45 -0.60 21.45
C ASP A 526 5.84 -1.75 22.25
N PHE A 527 6.10 -1.77 23.56
CA PHE A 527 5.53 -2.74 24.51
C PHE A 527 4.50 -2.05 25.40
N ARG A 528 3.52 -2.80 25.88
CA ARG A 528 2.48 -2.30 26.82
C ARG A 528 3.07 -1.81 28.13
N TYR A 529 4.15 -2.44 28.58
CA TYR A 529 4.98 -2.11 29.72
C TYR A 529 6.32 -2.83 29.57
N GLU A 530 7.32 -2.45 30.31
CA GLU A 530 8.65 -3.07 30.26
C GLU A 530 8.55 -4.57 30.59
N GLY A 531 9.08 -5.43 29.67
CA GLY A 531 8.95 -6.89 29.76
C GLY A 531 7.57 -7.44 29.44
N GLY A 532 6.62 -6.59 29.07
CA GLY A 532 5.24 -6.98 28.71
C GLY A 532 5.07 -7.39 27.25
N PRO A 533 3.82 -7.69 26.85
CA PRO A 533 3.53 -8.04 25.46
C PRO A 533 3.67 -6.82 24.53
N PRO A 534 4.09 -7.03 23.28
CA PRO A 534 4.21 -5.96 22.28
C PRO A 534 2.83 -5.39 21.91
N ASN A 535 2.78 -4.10 21.61
CA ASN A 535 1.68 -3.48 20.92
C ASN A 535 1.82 -3.78 19.42
N ARG A 536 0.76 -4.31 18.83
CA ARG A 536 0.75 -4.55 17.39
C ARG A 536 0.79 -3.22 16.65
N PRO A 537 1.75 -3.00 15.71
CA PRO A 537 1.72 -1.84 14.84
C PRO A 537 0.41 -1.75 14.05
N TYR A 538 0.00 -0.53 13.75
CA TYR A 538 -1.06 -0.34 12.77
C TYR A 538 -0.50 -0.61 11.37
N ASP A 539 -0.91 -1.72 10.79
CA ASP A 539 -0.47 -2.43 9.60
C ASP A 539 0.92 -3.06 9.76
N VAL A 540 2.01 -2.42 9.38
CA VAL A 540 3.37 -2.99 9.38
C VAL A 540 4.40 -2.05 10.04
N ALA A 541 5.53 -2.59 10.45
CA ALA A 541 6.59 -1.83 11.10
C ALA A 541 7.63 -1.28 10.10
N GLY A 542 7.89 -1.99 8.99
CA GLY A 542 8.84 -1.55 7.97
C GLY A 542 8.42 -1.95 6.57
N TRP A 543 8.56 -1.02 5.62
CA TRP A 543 8.03 -1.16 4.25
C TRP A 543 8.92 -0.55 3.18
N THR A 544 10.13 -0.09 3.47
CA THR A 544 11.03 0.61 2.53
C THR A 544 10.94 0.05 1.11
N LEU A 545 10.28 0.79 0.21
CA LEU A 545 9.89 0.26 -1.10
C LEU A 545 11.11 -0.05 -1.99
N ALA A 546 12.15 0.78 -1.92
CA ALA A 546 13.39 0.54 -2.66
C ALA A 546 14.02 -0.82 -2.31
N PHE A 547 13.95 -1.25 -1.03
CA PHE A 547 14.45 -2.56 -0.60
C PHE A 547 13.54 -3.69 -1.11
N GLN A 548 12.21 -3.55 -0.97
CA GLN A 548 11.27 -4.56 -1.45
C GLN A 548 11.37 -4.77 -2.96
N MET A 549 11.55 -3.69 -3.72
CA MET A 549 11.70 -3.77 -5.17
C MET A 549 13.10 -4.24 -5.60
N GLY A 550 14.06 -4.34 -4.68
CA GLY A 550 15.42 -4.77 -4.99
C GLY A 550 16.20 -3.76 -5.83
N ILE A 551 15.94 -2.46 -5.62
CA ILE A 551 16.56 -1.38 -6.37
C ILE A 551 17.97 -1.12 -5.85
N ALA A 552 18.95 -1.08 -6.75
CA ALA A 552 20.26 -0.55 -6.43
C ALA A 552 20.23 0.98 -6.45
N PHE A 553 20.67 1.59 -5.35
CA PHE A 553 20.80 3.04 -5.24
C PHE A 553 21.92 3.43 -4.29
N ASP A 554 22.44 4.64 -4.47
CA ASP A 554 23.44 5.21 -3.59
C ASP A 554 22.84 6.35 -2.77
N ARG A 555 23.16 6.34 -1.49
CA ARG A 555 22.79 7.35 -0.51
C ARG A 555 23.87 8.41 -0.47
N VAL A 556 23.59 9.65 -0.86
CA VAL A 556 24.56 10.74 -0.95
C VAL A 556 24.37 11.68 0.24
N LEU A 557 25.40 11.80 1.10
CA LEU A 557 25.36 12.60 2.34
C LEU A 557 25.80 14.05 2.13
N ALA A 558 26.68 14.31 1.17
CA ALA A 558 27.17 15.63 0.84
C ALA A 558 26.35 16.30 -0.26
N ALA A 559 26.38 17.61 -0.34
CA ALA A 559 25.82 18.34 -1.47
C ALA A 559 26.50 17.89 -2.77
N PHE A 560 25.73 17.70 -3.82
CA PHE A 560 26.21 17.26 -5.12
C PHE A 560 25.41 17.88 -6.26
N GLU A 561 26.07 18.13 -7.37
CA GLU A 561 25.48 18.63 -8.60
C GLU A 561 25.98 17.79 -9.79
N GLY A 562 25.34 17.98 -10.96
CA GLY A 562 25.68 17.27 -12.17
C GLY A 562 24.79 17.68 -13.34
N PRO A 563 24.93 17.03 -14.50
CA PRO A 563 24.12 17.32 -15.68
C PRO A 563 22.70 16.74 -15.54
N PHE A 564 21.94 17.30 -14.61
CA PHE A 564 20.63 16.80 -14.21
C PHE A 564 19.51 17.61 -14.85
N GLU A 565 18.67 16.93 -15.64
CA GLU A 565 17.42 17.47 -16.14
C GLU A 565 16.29 17.11 -15.19
N ARG A 566 15.55 18.11 -14.72
CA ARG A 566 14.35 17.90 -13.90
C ARG A 566 13.21 17.42 -14.79
N LEU A 567 12.59 16.28 -14.42
CA LEU A 567 11.41 15.76 -15.09
C LEU A 567 10.17 16.58 -14.74
N PRO A 568 9.26 16.82 -15.68
CA PRO A 568 7.95 17.40 -15.36
C PRO A 568 7.20 16.54 -14.36
N TYR A 569 6.52 17.19 -13.41
CA TYR A 569 5.69 16.49 -12.42
C TYR A 569 4.62 15.62 -13.07
N GLY A 570 4.46 14.39 -12.58
CA GLY A 570 3.48 13.43 -13.11
C GLY A 570 3.87 12.76 -14.42
N GLN A 571 5.03 13.06 -15.01
CA GLN A 571 5.48 12.43 -16.24
C GLN A 571 6.07 11.05 -15.99
N LEU A 572 5.28 10.01 -16.26
CA LEU A 572 5.74 8.63 -16.18
C LEU A 572 6.89 8.36 -17.13
N GLN A 573 7.83 7.55 -16.67
CA GLN A 573 9.01 7.15 -17.42
C GLN A 573 8.83 5.77 -18.04
N THR A 574 9.45 5.55 -19.19
CA THR A 574 9.59 4.24 -19.82
C THR A 574 11.05 3.80 -19.76
N PRO A 575 11.34 2.51 -19.62
CA PRO A 575 12.71 2.03 -19.75
C PRO A 575 13.29 2.44 -21.10
N PRO A 576 14.57 2.83 -21.18
CA PRO A 576 15.20 3.06 -22.46
C PRO A 576 15.15 1.77 -23.29
N PRO A 577 15.05 1.87 -24.64
CA PRO A 577 15.06 0.69 -25.50
C PRO A 577 16.27 -0.19 -25.23
N GLY A 578 16.05 -1.49 -25.04
CA GLY A 578 17.13 -2.45 -24.82
C GLY A 578 18.11 -2.49 -25.99
N ARG A 579 19.37 -2.76 -25.71
CA ARG A 579 20.43 -2.91 -26.70
C ARG A 579 20.19 -4.17 -27.52
N LEU A 580 20.06 -3.99 -28.84
CA LEU A 580 19.92 -5.08 -29.78
C LEU A 580 21.20 -5.11 -30.64
N PRO A 581 21.90 -6.23 -30.69
CA PRO A 581 23.08 -6.34 -31.53
C PRO A 581 22.72 -6.17 -33.04
N ASN A 582 23.66 -5.64 -33.83
CA ASN A 582 23.49 -5.49 -35.24
C ASN A 582 23.40 -6.86 -35.95
N ALA A 583 22.27 -7.18 -36.54
CA ALA A 583 21.91 -8.49 -37.07
C ALA A 583 22.52 -8.83 -38.45
N ARG A 584 23.76 -8.37 -38.78
CA ARG A 584 24.42 -8.67 -40.04
C ARG A 584 25.21 -9.98 -40.05
N ALA A 585 25.51 -10.55 -38.87
CA ALA A 585 26.18 -11.84 -38.79
C ALA A 585 25.16 -12.99 -38.62
N PRO A 586 25.43 -14.21 -39.10
CA PRO A 586 24.65 -15.38 -38.81
C PRO A 586 24.61 -15.58 -37.27
N VAL A 587 23.42 -15.67 -36.72
CA VAL A 587 23.25 -15.90 -35.26
C VAL A 587 22.50 -17.22 -35.05
N ALA A 588 22.99 -18.03 -34.12
CA ALA A 588 22.29 -19.25 -33.71
C ALA A 588 21.09 -18.94 -32.77
N GLY A 589 21.14 -17.81 -32.08
CA GLY A 589 20.06 -17.38 -31.18
C GLY A 589 20.41 -16.18 -30.32
N PHE A 590 19.54 -15.94 -29.36
CA PHE A 590 19.52 -14.78 -28.50
C PHE A 590 19.66 -15.23 -27.03
N LEU A 591 20.43 -14.48 -26.24
CA LEU A 591 20.51 -14.62 -24.78
C LEU A 591 19.88 -13.41 -24.10
N LEU A 592 19.09 -13.69 -23.06
CA LEU A 592 18.45 -12.70 -22.19
C LEU A 592 18.92 -12.94 -20.74
N SER A 593 19.02 -11.83 -20.00
CA SER A 593 19.39 -11.90 -18.58
C SER A 593 18.25 -12.45 -17.73
N PRO A 594 18.49 -13.42 -16.86
CA PRO A 594 17.49 -13.87 -15.86
C PRO A 594 17.33 -12.86 -14.72
N ARG A 595 18.19 -11.84 -14.66
CA ARG A 595 18.22 -10.85 -13.57
C ARG A 595 17.13 -9.79 -13.71
N ALA A 596 16.64 -9.51 -14.92
CA ALA A 596 15.53 -8.58 -15.15
C ALA A 596 14.18 -9.29 -15.02
N ASN A 597 13.29 -8.75 -14.19
CA ASN A 597 11.94 -9.30 -14.02
C ASN A 597 11.16 -9.33 -15.34
N ASP A 598 11.29 -8.31 -16.17
CA ASP A 598 10.54 -8.19 -17.42
C ASP A 598 11.00 -9.22 -18.48
N SER A 599 12.13 -9.91 -18.28
CA SER A 599 12.52 -11.06 -19.12
C SER A 599 11.48 -12.19 -19.06
N PHE A 600 10.75 -12.35 -17.95
CA PHE A 600 9.70 -13.34 -17.84
C PHE A 600 8.49 -13.00 -18.71
N ILE A 601 8.18 -11.71 -18.93
CA ILE A 601 7.16 -11.27 -19.90
C ILE A 601 7.53 -11.75 -21.30
N LEU A 602 8.78 -11.49 -21.72
CA LEU A 602 9.23 -11.92 -23.05
C LEU A 602 9.20 -13.44 -23.21
N VAL A 603 9.61 -14.19 -22.17
CA VAL A 603 9.52 -15.68 -22.19
C VAL A 603 8.07 -16.13 -22.35
N ASN A 604 7.14 -15.54 -21.61
CA ASN A 604 5.72 -15.92 -21.68
C ASN A 604 5.13 -15.60 -23.06
N ARG A 605 5.49 -14.47 -23.67
CA ARG A 605 5.11 -14.12 -25.06
C ARG A 605 5.64 -15.13 -26.07
N LEU A 606 6.92 -15.52 -25.95
CA LEU A 606 7.55 -16.51 -26.82
C LEU A 606 6.87 -17.87 -26.70
N LEU A 607 6.66 -18.35 -25.48
CA LEU A 607 5.99 -19.63 -25.23
C LEU A 607 4.54 -19.63 -25.75
N LYS A 608 3.83 -18.52 -25.60
CA LYS A 608 2.47 -18.33 -26.14
C LYS A 608 2.42 -18.44 -27.67
N GLN A 609 3.49 -18.03 -28.36
CA GLN A 609 3.63 -18.14 -29.82
C GLN A 609 4.25 -19.47 -30.28
N GLY A 610 4.47 -20.42 -29.35
CA GLY A 610 5.06 -21.71 -29.66
C GLY A 610 6.55 -21.69 -29.97
N ALA A 611 7.26 -20.61 -29.67
CA ALA A 611 8.71 -20.54 -29.86
C ALA A 611 9.45 -21.46 -28.89
N GLU A 612 10.59 -21.99 -29.34
CA GLU A 612 11.49 -22.73 -28.46
C GLU A 612 12.23 -21.76 -27.53
N VAL A 613 12.17 -22.01 -26.22
CA VAL A 613 12.85 -21.23 -25.18
C VAL A 613 13.56 -22.20 -24.25
N PHE A 614 14.78 -21.87 -23.87
CA PHE A 614 15.60 -22.70 -22.99
C PHE A 614 16.17 -21.87 -21.84
N ARG A 615 16.39 -22.54 -20.70
CA ARG A 615 17.21 -22.01 -19.59
C ARG A 615 18.59 -22.68 -19.67
N VAL A 616 19.64 -21.90 -19.55
CA VAL A 616 21.01 -22.39 -19.56
C VAL A 616 21.47 -22.67 -18.13
N THR A 617 21.90 -23.90 -17.84
CA THR A 617 22.22 -24.34 -16.48
C THR A 617 23.59 -23.91 -16.01
N THR A 618 24.50 -23.56 -16.92
CA THR A 618 25.89 -23.16 -16.64
C THR A 618 26.15 -21.75 -17.17
N PRO A 619 27.06 -20.98 -16.55
CA PRO A 619 27.49 -19.70 -17.11
C PRO A 619 28.03 -19.83 -18.54
N LEU A 620 27.69 -18.88 -19.42
CA LEU A 620 28.14 -18.85 -20.81
C LEU A 620 29.25 -17.82 -21.01
N PRO A 621 30.37 -18.15 -21.69
CA PRO A 621 31.43 -17.18 -22.00
C PRO A 621 30.94 -15.93 -22.74
N ALA A 622 29.95 -16.07 -23.61
CA ALA A 622 29.37 -14.97 -24.39
C ALA A 622 28.57 -13.97 -23.52
N ALA A 623 28.11 -14.38 -22.32
CA ALA A 623 27.34 -13.54 -21.41
C ALA A 623 27.61 -13.93 -19.93
N PRO A 624 28.84 -13.82 -19.44
CA PRO A 624 29.21 -14.29 -18.10
C PRO A 624 28.42 -13.58 -17.00
N ALA A 625 28.04 -12.33 -17.20
CA ALA A 625 27.25 -11.55 -16.27
C ALA A 625 25.82 -12.06 -16.08
N PHE A 626 25.29 -12.90 -16.99
CA PHE A 626 23.95 -13.46 -16.86
C PHE A 626 23.90 -14.64 -15.88
N GLY A 627 25.04 -15.33 -15.69
CA GLY A 627 25.15 -16.48 -14.79
C GLY A 627 24.31 -17.69 -15.23
N PRO A 628 24.15 -18.67 -14.34
CA PRO A 628 23.24 -19.80 -14.57
C PRO A 628 21.80 -19.27 -14.64
N GLY A 629 20.96 -19.95 -15.44
CA GLY A 629 19.58 -19.54 -15.66
C GLY A 629 19.42 -18.51 -16.79
N ALA A 630 20.46 -18.11 -17.52
CA ALA A 630 20.34 -17.32 -18.74
C ALA A 630 19.29 -17.92 -19.69
N ILE A 631 18.53 -17.08 -20.36
CA ILE A 631 17.43 -17.50 -21.24
C ILE A 631 17.99 -17.53 -22.67
N TYR A 632 17.96 -18.70 -23.30
CA TYR A 632 18.37 -18.90 -24.70
C TYR A 632 17.14 -19.08 -25.60
N VAL A 633 17.10 -18.31 -26.67
CA VAL A 633 16.04 -18.37 -27.70
C VAL A 633 16.71 -18.62 -29.05
N PRO A 634 16.49 -19.79 -29.69
CA PRO A 634 17.00 -20.05 -31.05
C PRO A 634 16.45 -19.06 -32.04
N ASP A 635 17.28 -18.64 -33.01
CA ASP A 635 16.86 -17.73 -34.07
C ASP A 635 16.08 -18.46 -35.19
N ARG A 636 14.81 -18.79 -34.88
CA ARG A 636 13.93 -19.54 -35.77
C ARG A 636 12.54 -18.92 -35.86
N GLY A 637 11.95 -18.97 -37.06
CA GLY A 637 10.59 -18.50 -37.26
C GLY A 637 10.37 -17.05 -36.81
N GLN A 638 9.29 -16.81 -36.11
CA GLN A 638 8.89 -15.47 -35.62
C GLN A 638 9.65 -15.04 -34.36
N ALA A 639 10.49 -15.91 -33.77
CA ALA A 639 11.17 -15.63 -32.51
C ALA A 639 12.07 -14.37 -32.57
N ARG A 640 12.78 -14.18 -33.69
CA ARG A 640 13.63 -12.99 -33.92
C ARG A 640 12.87 -11.69 -33.76
N ASP A 641 11.74 -11.55 -34.45
CA ASP A 641 10.96 -10.31 -34.44
C ASP A 641 10.30 -10.07 -33.10
N LEU A 642 9.83 -11.13 -32.47
CA LEU A 642 9.24 -11.05 -31.12
C LEU A 642 10.28 -10.65 -30.07
N VAL A 643 11.49 -11.23 -30.11
CA VAL A 643 12.60 -10.84 -29.24
C VAL A 643 12.96 -9.37 -29.46
N ARG A 644 13.14 -8.93 -30.70
CA ARG A 644 13.52 -7.55 -31.01
C ARG A 644 12.46 -6.55 -30.55
N THR A 645 11.19 -6.82 -30.84
CA THR A 645 10.09 -5.90 -30.51
C THR A 645 9.88 -5.82 -28.99
N SER A 646 9.81 -6.98 -28.34
CA SER A 646 9.59 -7.01 -26.89
C SER A 646 10.79 -6.51 -26.09
N ALA A 647 12.02 -6.86 -26.48
CA ALA A 647 13.21 -6.36 -25.79
C ALA A 647 13.31 -4.83 -25.87
N ARG A 648 13.00 -4.25 -27.03
CA ARG A 648 12.94 -2.79 -27.18
C ARG A 648 11.86 -2.17 -26.31
N GLN A 649 10.66 -2.77 -26.30
CA GLN A 649 9.52 -2.27 -25.51
C GLN A 649 9.76 -2.36 -24.00
N LEU A 650 10.39 -3.46 -23.54
CA LEU A 650 10.58 -3.78 -22.13
C LEU A 650 11.93 -3.25 -21.58
N GLY A 651 12.78 -2.66 -22.43
CA GLY A 651 14.10 -2.18 -22.02
C GLY A 651 15.10 -3.31 -21.69
N LEU A 652 15.00 -4.46 -22.39
CA LEU A 652 15.84 -5.63 -22.14
C LEU A 652 17.03 -5.68 -23.11
N ASP A 653 18.22 -5.81 -22.56
CA ASP A 653 19.42 -6.05 -23.36
C ASP A 653 19.46 -7.49 -23.86
N VAL A 654 19.76 -7.66 -25.14
CA VAL A 654 19.85 -8.96 -25.81
C VAL A 654 21.27 -9.16 -26.32
N VAL A 655 21.84 -10.32 -26.03
CA VAL A 655 23.13 -10.76 -26.57
C VAL A 655 22.88 -11.81 -27.65
N THR A 656 23.49 -11.66 -28.82
CA THR A 656 23.45 -12.68 -29.88
C THR A 656 24.60 -13.67 -29.72
N VAL A 657 24.33 -14.94 -30.04
CA VAL A 657 25.34 -15.99 -30.02
C VAL A 657 25.48 -16.62 -31.40
N PRO A 658 26.73 -16.84 -31.89
CA PRO A 658 26.97 -17.45 -33.19
C PRO A 658 26.74 -18.97 -33.21
N ALA A 659 26.78 -19.60 -32.06
CA ALA A 659 26.54 -21.03 -31.86
C ALA A 659 25.56 -21.27 -30.71
N ALA A 660 24.71 -22.29 -30.78
CA ALA A 660 23.85 -22.69 -29.69
C ALA A 660 24.67 -23.18 -28.49
N PRO A 661 24.23 -22.93 -27.24
CA PRO A 661 24.82 -23.57 -26.09
C PRO A 661 24.76 -25.10 -26.20
N ALA A 662 25.67 -25.78 -25.52
CA ALA A 662 25.70 -27.26 -25.52
C ALA A 662 24.38 -27.83 -24.96
N VAL A 663 23.85 -28.86 -25.62
CA VAL A 663 22.49 -29.39 -25.37
C VAL A 663 22.33 -29.90 -23.94
N GLU A 664 23.37 -30.50 -23.37
CA GLU A 664 23.41 -31.00 -21.98
C GLU A 664 23.24 -29.87 -20.93
N ASN A 665 23.49 -28.62 -21.31
CA ASN A 665 23.33 -27.44 -20.48
C ASN A 665 22.01 -26.71 -20.70
N LEU A 666 21.09 -27.32 -21.44
CA LEU A 666 19.81 -26.69 -21.79
C LEU A 666 18.62 -27.38 -21.12
N LEU A 667 17.80 -26.57 -20.46
CA LEU A 667 16.46 -26.98 -20.02
C LEU A 667 15.43 -26.32 -20.95
N ARG A 668 14.69 -27.13 -21.70
CA ARG A 668 13.60 -26.65 -22.55
C ARG A 668 12.41 -26.28 -21.71
N LEU A 669 11.90 -25.07 -21.88
CA LEU A 669 10.67 -24.61 -21.28
C LEU A 669 9.46 -24.96 -22.14
N ALA A 670 8.32 -25.17 -21.49
CA ALA A 670 7.01 -25.32 -22.13
C ALA A 670 5.98 -24.43 -21.39
N PRO A 671 4.87 -24.06 -22.03
CA PRO A 671 3.78 -23.37 -21.33
C PRO A 671 3.33 -24.13 -20.10
N THR A 672 3.27 -23.47 -18.96
CA THR A 672 2.87 -24.05 -17.66
C THR A 672 1.40 -23.77 -17.41
N ARG A 673 0.64 -24.80 -17.12
CA ARG A 673 -0.77 -24.70 -16.70
C ARG A 673 -0.78 -24.44 -15.20
N ILE A 674 -1.16 -23.24 -14.79
CA ILE A 674 -1.04 -22.76 -13.41
C ILE A 674 -2.42 -22.71 -12.77
N ALA A 675 -2.57 -23.31 -11.59
CA ALA A 675 -3.70 -23.09 -10.69
C ALA A 675 -3.31 -22.12 -9.58
N LEU A 676 -4.12 -21.08 -9.40
CA LEU A 676 -3.99 -20.15 -8.25
C LEU A 676 -5.18 -20.38 -7.33
N TRP A 677 -4.93 -20.80 -6.10
CA TRP A 677 -5.98 -20.99 -5.11
C TRP A 677 -6.63 -19.66 -4.70
N ASP A 678 -7.96 -19.67 -4.59
CA ASP A 678 -8.75 -18.63 -3.96
C ASP A 678 -9.89 -19.24 -3.17
N ARG A 679 -10.70 -18.43 -2.49
CA ARG A 679 -11.84 -18.83 -1.67
C ARG A 679 -13.05 -17.94 -1.92
N PHE A 680 -14.23 -18.39 -1.55
CA PHE A 680 -15.41 -17.55 -1.48
C PHE A 680 -15.16 -16.33 -0.59
N GLY A 681 -15.50 -15.15 -1.05
CA GLY A 681 -15.17 -13.87 -0.42
C GLY A 681 -13.85 -13.27 -0.89
N GLY A 682 -13.05 -14.06 -1.59
CA GLY A 682 -11.72 -13.67 -2.06
C GLY A 682 -10.64 -13.69 -0.96
N SER A 683 -9.42 -13.95 -1.38
CA SER A 683 -8.20 -13.84 -0.58
C SER A 683 -7.35 -12.69 -1.11
N MET A 684 -7.03 -11.70 -0.28
CA MET A 684 -6.17 -10.58 -0.69
C MET A 684 -4.80 -11.04 -1.21
N PRO A 685 -4.08 -11.97 -0.54
CA PRO A 685 -2.85 -12.52 -1.11
C PRO A 685 -3.03 -13.20 -2.47
N SER A 686 -4.16 -13.90 -2.69
CA SER A 686 -4.49 -14.49 -3.99
C SER A 686 -4.77 -13.41 -5.03
N GLY A 687 -5.54 -12.40 -4.66
CA GLY A 687 -5.87 -11.28 -5.55
C GLY A 687 -4.63 -10.49 -5.98
N TRP A 688 -3.71 -10.20 -5.06
CA TRP A 688 -2.42 -9.60 -5.39
C TRP A 688 -1.58 -10.49 -6.31
N THR A 689 -1.57 -11.80 -6.05
CA THR A 689 -0.85 -12.77 -6.90
C THR A 689 -1.48 -12.84 -8.28
N ARG A 690 -2.83 -12.81 -8.38
CA ARG A 690 -3.55 -12.73 -9.66
C ARG A 690 -3.15 -11.49 -10.45
N TRP A 691 -3.15 -10.31 -9.81
CA TRP A 691 -2.70 -9.07 -10.45
C TRP A 691 -1.26 -9.19 -10.94
N LEU A 692 -0.36 -9.72 -10.11
CA LEU A 692 1.04 -9.94 -10.47
C LEU A 692 1.20 -10.85 -11.69
N LEU A 693 0.52 -11.99 -11.71
CA LEU A 693 0.58 -12.94 -12.82
C LEU A 693 0.06 -12.31 -14.13
N GLU A 694 -1.00 -11.50 -14.06
CA GLU A 694 -1.52 -10.76 -15.22
C GLU A 694 -0.51 -9.71 -15.72
N GLN A 695 0.16 -8.95 -14.83
CA GLN A 695 1.19 -7.98 -15.21
C GLN A 695 2.39 -8.63 -15.92
N PHE A 696 2.72 -9.87 -15.55
CA PHE A 696 3.83 -10.62 -16.14
C PHE A 696 3.39 -11.63 -17.21
N GLU A 697 2.14 -11.57 -17.66
CA GLU A 697 1.56 -12.38 -18.74
C GLU A 697 1.67 -13.91 -18.51
N PHE A 698 1.64 -14.37 -17.25
CA PHE A 698 1.52 -15.79 -16.95
C PHE A 698 0.09 -16.26 -17.17
N PRO A 699 -0.15 -17.37 -17.92
CA PRO A 699 -1.47 -17.99 -18.01
C PRO A 699 -1.79 -18.72 -16.71
N PHE A 700 -2.97 -18.49 -16.12
CA PHE A 700 -3.40 -19.18 -14.91
C PHE A 700 -4.93 -19.34 -14.86
N GLU A 701 -5.38 -20.27 -14.02
CA GLU A 701 -6.78 -20.47 -13.64
C GLU A 701 -6.93 -20.28 -12.14
N VAL A 702 -7.92 -19.49 -11.71
CA VAL A 702 -8.28 -19.39 -10.29
C VAL A 702 -9.07 -20.64 -9.90
N VAL A 703 -8.62 -21.33 -8.87
CA VAL A 703 -9.25 -22.58 -8.38
C VAL A 703 -9.72 -22.44 -6.95
N TYR A 704 -10.89 -22.99 -6.68
CA TYR A 704 -11.52 -23.00 -5.37
C TYR A 704 -11.38 -24.36 -4.69
N PRO A 705 -11.62 -24.47 -3.37
CA PRO A 705 -11.44 -25.73 -2.63
C PRO A 705 -12.09 -26.94 -3.28
N ALA A 706 -13.33 -26.83 -3.72
CA ALA A 706 -14.05 -27.95 -4.37
C ALA A 706 -13.31 -28.51 -5.60
N ARG A 707 -12.62 -27.65 -6.36
CA ARG A 707 -11.83 -28.06 -7.54
C ARG A 707 -10.58 -28.84 -7.15
N ILE A 708 -9.95 -28.46 -6.04
CA ILE A 708 -8.77 -29.16 -5.51
C ILE A 708 -9.21 -30.52 -4.93
N ASP A 709 -10.29 -30.54 -4.16
CA ASP A 709 -10.83 -31.74 -3.52
C ASP A 709 -11.29 -32.78 -4.51
N ALA A 710 -11.71 -32.37 -5.72
CA ALA A 710 -12.11 -33.30 -6.80
C ALA A 710 -10.95 -34.17 -7.33
N GLY A 711 -9.70 -33.91 -6.98
CA GLY A 711 -8.53 -34.66 -7.41
C GLY A 711 -8.23 -34.55 -8.91
N LYS A 712 -7.44 -35.50 -9.45
CA LYS A 712 -6.98 -35.52 -10.85
C LYS A 712 -6.38 -34.20 -11.33
N LEU A 713 -5.66 -33.52 -10.43
CA LEU A 713 -5.14 -32.18 -10.65
C LEU A 713 -4.09 -32.15 -11.76
N ARG A 714 -3.30 -33.23 -11.91
CA ARG A 714 -2.22 -33.34 -12.91
C ARG A 714 -2.73 -33.34 -14.35
N ASP A 715 -3.97 -33.75 -14.59
CA ASP A 715 -4.59 -33.74 -15.92
C ASP A 715 -4.71 -32.29 -16.45
N ARG A 716 -4.89 -31.34 -15.55
CA ARG A 716 -5.14 -29.94 -15.90
C ARG A 716 -4.00 -28.99 -15.59
N PHE A 717 -3.24 -29.25 -14.54
CA PHE A 717 -2.27 -28.32 -14.01
C PHE A 717 -0.86 -28.92 -13.93
N ASP A 718 0.12 -28.08 -14.07
CA ASP A 718 1.54 -28.37 -13.90
C ASP A 718 2.08 -27.75 -12.60
N ALA A 719 1.51 -26.61 -12.21
CA ALA A 719 1.86 -25.90 -10.98
C ALA A 719 0.59 -25.43 -10.24
N ILE A 720 0.64 -25.50 -8.89
CA ILE A 720 -0.42 -24.99 -8.00
C ILE A 720 0.22 -23.97 -7.04
N ILE A 721 -0.37 -22.79 -6.93
CA ILE A 721 0.05 -21.74 -5.98
C ILE A 721 -0.93 -21.72 -4.81
N LEU A 722 -0.44 -21.96 -3.59
CA LEU A 722 -1.15 -21.83 -2.33
C LEU A 722 -0.56 -20.62 -1.56
N VAL A 723 -1.24 -19.50 -1.65
CA VAL A 723 -0.85 -18.28 -0.95
C VAL A 723 -1.14 -18.36 0.55
N GLY A 724 -0.66 -17.40 1.32
CA GLY A 724 -0.94 -17.30 2.76
C GLY A 724 -2.43 -17.42 3.06
N GLY A 725 -2.80 -18.26 4.05
CA GLY A 725 -4.18 -18.51 4.45
C GLY A 725 -4.92 -19.59 3.67
N ALA A 726 -4.31 -20.23 2.66
CA ALA A 726 -4.95 -21.34 1.93
C ALA A 726 -5.08 -22.60 2.80
N LEU A 727 -4.05 -22.94 3.55
CA LEU A 727 -4.04 -24.10 4.45
C LEU A 727 -3.35 -23.72 5.76
N SER A 728 -4.05 -23.98 6.89
CA SER A 728 -3.46 -23.77 8.22
C SER A 728 -2.53 -24.93 8.60
N ALA A 729 -1.52 -24.67 9.41
CA ALA A 729 -0.67 -25.71 9.97
C ALA A 729 -1.47 -26.65 10.90
N PRO A 730 -1.01 -27.90 11.12
CA PRO A 730 -1.65 -28.82 12.08
C PRO A 730 -1.83 -28.18 13.45
N GLY A 731 -3.00 -28.38 14.06
CA GLY A 731 -3.34 -27.84 15.38
C GLY A 731 -3.79 -26.35 15.37
N VAL A 732 -3.68 -25.66 14.27
CA VAL A 732 -4.19 -24.28 14.13
C VAL A 732 -5.64 -24.31 13.65
N ARG A 733 -6.56 -23.82 14.48
CA ARG A 733 -7.99 -23.74 14.10
C ARG A 733 -8.16 -22.77 12.93
N PRO A 734 -8.65 -23.21 11.76
CA PRO A 734 -8.89 -22.31 10.64
C PRO A 734 -10.05 -21.35 10.95
N PRO A 735 -10.10 -20.17 10.35
CA PRO A 735 -11.24 -19.27 10.47
C PRO A 735 -12.52 -19.94 9.95
N PRO A 736 -13.70 -19.56 10.47
CA PRO A 736 -14.96 -20.13 9.98
C PRO A 736 -15.15 -19.84 8.49
N THR A 737 -15.69 -20.82 7.75
CA THR A 737 -16.04 -20.64 6.34
C THR A 737 -17.37 -19.89 6.25
N PRO A 738 -17.44 -18.73 5.60
CA PRO A 738 -18.70 -18.05 5.35
C PRO A 738 -19.63 -18.95 4.52
N ARG A 739 -20.87 -19.12 4.96
CA ARG A 739 -21.93 -19.76 4.18
C ARG A 739 -23.09 -18.78 4.06
N PRO A 740 -23.15 -18.01 2.99
CA PRO A 740 -24.27 -17.10 2.75
C PRO A 740 -25.58 -17.88 2.62
N ARG A 741 -26.66 -17.30 3.17
CA ARG A 741 -28.01 -17.80 2.85
C ARG A 741 -28.32 -17.41 1.40
N ASN A 742 -29.08 -18.25 0.70
CA ASN A 742 -29.53 -18.02 -0.70
C ASN A 742 -28.34 -17.72 -1.63
N LEU A 743 -27.30 -18.62 -1.58
CA LEU A 743 -26.16 -18.48 -2.47
C LEU A 743 -26.58 -18.76 -3.91
N PRO A 744 -26.28 -17.87 -4.87
CA PRO A 744 -26.49 -18.16 -6.29
C PRO A 744 -25.72 -19.39 -6.73
N PRO A 745 -26.30 -20.25 -7.61
CA PRO A 745 -25.71 -21.55 -7.99
C PRO A 745 -24.30 -21.44 -8.57
N GLU A 746 -23.99 -20.38 -9.27
CA GLU A 746 -22.67 -20.12 -9.86
C GLU A 746 -21.54 -20.00 -8.81
N PHE A 747 -21.86 -19.73 -7.55
CA PHE A 747 -20.89 -19.61 -6.46
C PHE A 747 -20.82 -20.84 -5.55
N GLU A 748 -21.67 -21.86 -5.75
CA GLU A 748 -21.68 -23.03 -4.87
C GLU A 748 -20.33 -23.74 -4.81
N GLY A 749 -19.65 -23.86 -5.96
CA GLY A 749 -18.31 -24.44 -6.05
C GLY A 749 -17.17 -23.58 -5.46
N TRP A 750 -17.46 -22.34 -5.06
CA TRP A 750 -16.48 -21.44 -4.47
C TRP A 750 -16.42 -21.55 -2.95
N VAL A 751 -17.52 -21.99 -2.33
CA VAL A 751 -17.64 -22.12 -0.88
C VAL A 751 -16.87 -23.34 -0.38
N GLY A 752 -16.05 -23.13 0.64
CA GLY A 752 -15.26 -24.20 1.23
C GLY A 752 -13.91 -23.71 1.74
N ARG A 753 -13.10 -24.64 2.17
CA ARG A 753 -11.72 -24.44 2.59
C ARG A 753 -10.91 -25.69 2.27
N LEU A 754 -9.61 -25.55 2.13
CA LEU A 754 -8.73 -26.71 2.05
C LEU A 754 -8.67 -27.40 3.41
N THR A 755 -8.76 -28.73 3.39
CA THR A 755 -8.75 -29.55 4.60
C THR A 755 -7.71 -30.65 4.53
N PRO A 756 -7.22 -31.13 5.70
CA PRO A 756 -6.32 -32.27 5.74
C PRO A 756 -6.94 -33.56 5.15
N GLU A 757 -8.26 -33.73 5.28
CA GLU A 757 -8.97 -34.98 4.92
C GLU A 757 -9.21 -35.10 3.41
N HIS A 758 -9.48 -34.00 2.73
CA HIS A 758 -9.84 -34.00 1.30
C HIS A 758 -8.75 -33.38 0.42
N SER A 759 -8.30 -32.16 0.75
CA SER A 759 -7.40 -31.41 -0.11
C SER A 759 -5.96 -31.93 -0.06
N VAL A 760 -5.48 -32.36 1.11
CA VAL A 760 -4.09 -32.84 1.25
C VAL A 760 -3.85 -34.13 0.47
N PRO A 761 -4.74 -35.17 0.46
CA PRO A 761 -4.57 -36.32 -0.39
C PRO A 761 -4.47 -36.00 -1.88
N ALA A 762 -5.31 -35.07 -2.38
CA ALA A 762 -5.29 -34.63 -3.77
C ALA A 762 -4.00 -33.91 -4.15
N LEU A 763 -3.49 -33.03 -3.25
CA LEU A 763 -2.21 -32.36 -3.44
C LEU A 763 -1.02 -33.33 -3.36
N ARG A 764 -1.09 -34.35 -2.51
CA ARG A 764 -0.09 -35.43 -2.44
C ARG A 764 -0.06 -36.24 -3.75
N GLU A 765 -1.22 -36.65 -4.27
CA GLU A 765 -1.32 -37.32 -5.57
C GLU A 765 -0.71 -36.47 -6.70
N PHE A 766 -1.05 -35.16 -6.72
CA PHE A 766 -0.53 -34.22 -7.69
C PHE A 766 1.00 -34.12 -7.66
N LEU A 767 1.58 -34.02 -6.46
CA LEU A 767 3.04 -34.02 -6.28
C LEU A 767 3.66 -35.34 -6.72
N HIS A 768 3.08 -36.50 -6.33
CA HIS A 768 3.61 -37.81 -6.73
C HIS A 768 3.56 -38.02 -8.25
N ALA A 769 2.57 -37.43 -8.94
CA ALA A 769 2.44 -37.43 -10.40
C ALA A 769 3.32 -36.40 -11.13
N GLY A 770 4.25 -35.76 -10.44
CA GLY A 770 5.22 -34.83 -11.05
C GLY A 770 4.73 -33.39 -11.12
N GLY A 771 3.72 -33.01 -10.34
CA GLY A 771 3.28 -31.61 -10.23
C GLY A 771 4.17 -30.78 -9.32
N THR A 772 4.13 -29.46 -9.48
CA THR A 772 4.82 -28.49 -8.61
C THR A 772 3.81 -27.76 -7.72
N VAL A 773 4.03 -27.73 -6.41
CA VAL A 773 3.23 -26.92 -5.48
C VAL A 773 4.13 -25.83 -4.89
N VAL A 774 3.68 -24.59 -5.03
CA VAL A 774 4.32 -23.43 -4.42
C VAL A 774 3.47 -22.96 -3.24
N THR A 775 4.02 -23.03 -2.04
CA THR A 775 3.34 -22.55 -0.82
C THR A 775 4.03 -21.28 -0.32
N ILE A 776 3.21 -20.29 0.09
CA ILE A 776 3.70 -18.99 0.59
C ILE A 776 3.15 -18.77 2.01
N GLY A 777 3.98 -18.21 2.89
CA GLY A 777 3.58 -17.82 4.24
C GLY A 777 3.02 -19.00 5.05
N SER A 778 1.85 -18.84 5.64
CA SER A 778 1.22 -19.88 6.48
C SER A 778 0.87 -21.18 5.74
N SER A 779 0.72 -21.16 4.41
CA SER A 779 0.42 -22.35 3.61
C SER A 779 1.59 -23.32 3.50
N THR A 780 2.80 -22.93 3.94
CA THR A 780 3.94 -23.84 4.11
C THR A 780 3.65 -24.98 5.12
N GLY A 781 2.61 -24.84 5.95
CA GLY A 781 2.06 -25.91 6.79
C GLY A 781 1.68 -27.18 6.04
N LEU A 782 1.51 -27.13 4.72
CA LEU A 782 1.29 -28.30 3.88
C LEU A 782 2.39 -29.35 4.07
N ALA A 783 3.65 -28.94 4.28
CA ALA A 783 4.77 -29.87 4.52
C ALA A 783 4.49 -30.80 5.72
N SER A 784 3.98 -30.26 6.82
CA SER A 784 3.61 -31.02 8.02
C SER A 784 2.44 -31.96 7.75
N HIS A 785 1.43 -31.51 7.00
CA HIS A 785 0.29 -32.37 6.60
C HIS A 785 0.69 -33.52 5.67
N LEU A 786 1.73 -33.33 4.88
CA LEU A 786 2.34 -34.39 4.06
C LEU A 786 3.20 -35.36 4.88
N GLY A 787 3.43 -35.10 6.16
CA GLY A 787 4.26 -35.92 7.04
C GLY A 787 5.76 -35.71 6.84
N LEU A 788 6.16 -34.59 6.23
CA LEU A 788 7.59 -34.27 6.06
C LEU A 788 8.22 -33.88 7.41
N PRO A 789 9.41 -34.39 7.77
CA PRO A 789 10.04 -34.18 9.07
C PRO A 789 10.69 -32.79 9.17
N LEU A 790 9.86 -31.74 9.01
CA LEU A 790 10.28 -30.35 9.14
C LEU A 790 9.81 -29.78 10.47
N GLN A 791 10.73 -29.13 11.17
CA GLN A 791 10.45 -28.42 12.42
C GLN A 791 10.62 -26.92 12.22
N SER A 792 9.83 -26.14 13.01
CA SER A 792 10.07 -24.70 13.10
C SER A 792 11.38 -24.42 13.83
N ALA A 793 12.17 -23.49 13.32
CA ALA A 793 13.36 -22.97 14.00
C ALA A 793 12.99 -22.05 15.19
N LEU A 794 11.76 -21.52 15.21
CA LEU A 794 11.27 -20.57 16.21
C LEU A 794 10.56 -21.29 17.38
N THR A 795 11.27 -22.22 17.99
CA THR A 795 10.76 -23.02 19.12
C THR A 795 11.76 -23.06 20.27
N GLU A 796 11.22 -23.23 21.46
CA GLU A 796 11.98 -23.53 22.67
C GLU A 796 11.41 -24.74 23.42
N ARG A 797 12.19 -25.34 24.31
CA ARG A 797 11.66 -26.35 25.25
C ARG A 797 11.08 -25.68 26.46
N ASN A 798 9.83 -26.02 26.82
CA ASN A 798 9.22 -25.59 28.07
C ASN A 798 9.78 -26.37 29.27
N ALA A 799 9.29 -26.09 30.46
CA ALA A 799 9.77 -26.73 31.72
C ALA A 799 9.59 -28.27 31.71
N GLU A 800 8.60 -28.76 30.94
CA GLU A 800 8.32 -30.20 30.77
C GLU A 800 9.12 -30.81 29.61
N GLY A 801 10.08 -30.09 29.02
CA GLY A 801 10.90 -30.54 27.90
C GLY A 801 10.21 -30.60 26.54
N ARG A 802 8.92 -30.17 26.44
CA ARG A 802 8.15 -30.16 25.19
C ARG A 802 8.48 -28.91 24.35
N LEU A 803 8.59 -29.09 23.05
CA LEU A 803 8.77 -27.98 22.11
C LEU A 803 7.50 -27.13 22.05
N ARG A 804 7.68 -25.81 22.22
CA ARG A 804 6.64 -24.81 21.99
C ARG A 804 7.18 -23.68 21.11
N THR A 805 6.31 -22.97 20.43
CA THR A 805 6.65 -21.73 19.70
C THR A 805 7.16 -20.69 20.69
N LEU A 806 8.18 -19.93 20.30
CA LEU A 806 8.67 -18.79 21.06
C LEU A 806 7.51 -17.82 21.32
N PRO A 807 7.30 -17.38 22.57
CA PRO A 807 6.26 -16.40 22.88
C PRO A 807 6.63 -14.99 22.39
N ASP A 808 5.62 -14.11 22.23
CA ASP A 808 5.79 -12.78 21.64
C ASP A 808 6.73 -11.84 22.44
N ASP A 809 6.91 -12.09 23.74
CA ASP A 809 7.90 -11.38 24.59
C ASP A 809 9.37 -11.79 24.30
N LYS A 810 9.59 -12.92 23.63
CA LYS A 810 10.92 -13.40 23.23
C LYS A 810 11.21 -13.23 21.75
N PHE A 811 10.16 -13.34 20.90
CA PHE A 811 10.32 -13.21 19.45
C PHE A 811 9.05 -12.58 18.84
N TYR A 812 9.22 -11.38 18.28
CA TYR A 812 8.13 -10.64 17.65
C TYR A 812 8.64 -9.79 16.48
N ILE A 813 8.17 -10.11 15.27
CA ILE A 813 8.51 -9.38 14.04
C ILE A 813 7.20 -9.14 13.25
N PRO A 814 6.58 -7.97 13.41
CA PRO A 814 5.28 -7.64 12.81
C PRO A 814 5.47 -6.87 11.49
N GLY A 815 5.64 -7.55 10.37
CA GLY A 815 5.78 -6.89 9.07
C GLY A 815 7.03 -6.01 8.98
N SER A 816 8.16 -6.62 8.62
CA SER A 816 9.47 -5.98 8.51
C SER A 816 10.26 -6.54 7.32
N ILE A 817 11.29 -5.84 6.90
CA ILE A 817 12.20 -6.29 5.85
C ILE A 817 13.46 -6.85 6.49
N LEU A 818 13.78 -8.10 6.15
CA LEU A 818 14.94 -8.82 6.66
C LEU A 818 15.86 -9.25 5.53
N SER A 819 17.17 -9.32 5.79
CA SER A 819 18.16 -9.83 4.84
C SER A 819 18.36 -11.33 5.01
N VAL A 820 18.38 -12.07 3.90
CA VAL A 820 18.68 -13.49 3.85
C VAL A 820 19.87 -13.76 2.90
N ARG A 821 20.61 -14.83 3.17
CA ARG A 821 21.56 -15.43 2.22
C ARG A 821 20.78 -16.31 1.26
N VAL A 822 21.10 -16.25 -0.03
CA VAL A 822 20.49 -17.04 -1.10
C VAL A 822 21.57 -17.89 -1.76
N ASP A 823 21.22 -19.11 -2.16
CA ASP A 823 22.03 -19.94 -3.07
C ASP A 823 21.58 -19.70 -4.53
N PRO A 824 22.27 -18.84 -5.29
CA PRO A 824 21.87 -18.50 -6.67
C PRO A 824 22.16 -19.66 -7.66
N THR A 825 22.78 -20.73 -7.25
CA THR A 825 22.99 -21.93 -8.08
C THR A 825 21.73 -22.77 -8.18
N GLN A 826 20.82 -22.66 -7.21
CA GLN A 826 19.54 -23.34 -7.22
C GLN A 826 18.65 -22.79 -8.35
N PRO A 827 18.02 -23.64 -9.19
CA PRO A 827 17.22 -23.16 -10.32
C PRO A 827 16.12 -22.17 -9.95
N VAL A 828 15.48 -22.35 -8.78
CA VAL A 828 14.45 -21.44 -8.27
C VAL A 828 15.00 -20.04 -7.97
N ALA A 829 16.29 -19.94 -7.65
CA ALA A 829 16.95 -18.68 -7.32
C ALA A 829 17.72 -18.03 -8.50
N TRP A 830 17.66 -18.60 -9.70
CA TRP A 830 18.35 -18.04 -10.86
C TRP A 830 17.96 -16.58 -11.11
N GLY A 831 18.98 -15.75 -11.30
CA GLY A 831 18.83 -14.30 -11.50
C GLY A 831 18.73 -13.49 -10.20
N LEU A 832 18.76 -14.12 -9.03
CA LEU A 832 18.81 -13.44 -7.75
C LEU A 832 20.26 -13.19 -7.29
N PRO A 833 20.50 -12.15 -6.49
CA PRO A 833 21.79 -11.94 -5.82
C PRO A 833 21.96 -12.90 -4.65
N GLU A 834 23.20 -13.05 -4.16
CA GLU A 834 23.50 -13.88 -2.97
C GLU A 834 22.90 -13.36 -1.66
N ARG A 835 22.55 -12.08 -1.59
CA ARG A 835 21.84 -11.44 -0.49
C ARG A 835 20.57 -10.80 -1.00
N LEU A 836 19.46 -11.06 -0.32
CA LEU A 836 18.14 -10.66 -0.74
C LEU A 836 17.37 -10.09 0.45
N ASP A 837 16.69 -9.00 0.23
CA ASP A 837 15.74 -8.45 1.19
C ASP A 837 14.38 -9.15 1.01
N VAL A 838 13.87 -9.75 2.09
CA VAL A 838 12.59 -10.46 2.12
C VAL A 838 11.61 -9.78 3.07
N TYR A 839 10.35 -9.78 2.71
CA TYR A 839 9.29 -9.31 3.60
C TYR A 839 8.90 -10.43 4.56
N PHE A 840 8.94 -10.11 5.86
CA PHE A 840 8.71 -11.04 6.96
C PHE A 840 7.59 -10.51 7.87
N ASP A 841 6.47 -11.23 7.94
CA ASP A 841 5.39 -10.95 8.88
C ASP A 841 4.97 -12.26 9.57
N ARG A 842 5.53 -12.51 10.76
CA ARG A 842 5.32 -13.78 11.47
C ARG A 842 5.52 -15.01 10.58
N SER A 843 6.44 -14.88 9.64
CA SER A 843 6.72 -15.85 8.59
C SER A 843 7.27 -17.15 9.14
N ALA A 844 6.99 -18.27 8.48
CA ALA A 844 7.54 -19.56 8.85
C ALA A 844 9.06 -19.59 8.62
N VAL A 845 9.78 -20.17 9.59
CA VAL A 845 11.22 -20.39 9.53
C VAL A 845 11.48 -21.84 9.89
N PHE A 846 12.20 -22.56 9.04
CA PHE A 846 12.44 -23.99 9.19
C PHE A 846 13.83 -24.26 9.79
N ALA A 847 13.89 -25.19 10.73
CA ALA A 847 15.16 -25.79 11.13
C ALA A 847 15.68 -26.66 9.98
N ARG A 848 17.00 -26.72 9.80
CA ARG A 848 17.61 -27.63 8.81
C ARG A 848 17.32 -29.08 9.23
N PRO A 849 16.60 -29.88 8.42
CA PRO A 849 16.31 -31.25 8.80
C PRO A 849 17.57 -32.14 8.71
N SER A 850 17.73 -33.05 9.67
CA SER A 850 18.85 -34.02 9.68
C SER A 850 18.58 -35.23 8.76
N ASN A 851 17.31 -35.55 8.49
CA ASN A 851 16.92 -36.72 7.70
C ASN A 851 15.72 -36.40 6.79
N LEU A 852 15.98 -35.63 5.72
CA LEU A 852 15.01 -35.36 4.65
C LEU A 852 15.75 -35.36 3.31
N PRO A 853 15.79 -36.51 2.60
CA PRO A 853 16.48 -36.63 1.32
C PRO A 853 16.00 -35.59 0.31
N GLY A 854 16.95 -34.92 -0.37
CA GLY A 854 16.66 -33.95 -1.40
C GLY A 854 16.16 -32.57 -0.88
N PHE A 855 16.15 -32.35 0.42
CA PHE A 855 15.89 -31.01 0.97
C PHE A 855 16.93 -30.00 0.49
N GLN A 856 16.49 -28.96 -0.18
CA GLN A 856 17.32 -27.91 -0.73
C GLN A 856 16.97 -26.57 -0.06
N PRO A 857 17.83 -26.04 0.84
CA PRO A 857 17.65 -24.68 1.31
C PRO A 857 17.92 -23.72 0.15
N ILE A 858 17.01 -22.79 -0.09
CA ILE A 858 17.13 -21.75 -1.12
C ILE A 858 17.63 -20.46 -0.49
N ALA A 859 17.07 -20.10 0.68
CA ALA A 859 17.48 -18.91 1.42
C ALA A 859 17.37 -19.14 2.94
N TRP A 860 18.31 -18.51 3.69
CA TRP A 860 18.41 -18.65 5.15
C TRP A 860 18.93 -17.37 5.80
N PHE A 861 18.70 -17.20 7.10
CA PHE A 861 19.22 -16.10 7.89
C PHE A 861 20.65 -16.38 8.32
N GLU A 862 21.61 -15.64 7.78
CA GLU A 862 23.04 -15.83 8.01
C GLU A 862 23.51 -15.22 9.34
N THR A 863 22.88 -14.11 9.76
CA THR A 863 23.33 -13.30 10.90
C THR A 863 22.32 -13.29 12.05
N GLU A 864 22.73 -12.81 13.22
CA GLU A 864 21.86 -12.58 14.38
C GLU A 864 21.08 -11.27 14.28
N THR A 865 21.42 -10.40 13.32
CA THR A 865 20.83 -9.07 13.13
C THR A 865 20.40 -8.87 11.67
N PRO A 866 19.47 -9.67 11.16
CA PRO A 866 19.03 -9.59 9.77
C PRO A 866 18.12 -8.38 9.46
N LEU A 867 17.69 -7.60 10.44
CA LEU A 867 16.78 -6.46 10.23
C LEU A 867 17.36 -5.44 9.25
N ARG A 868 16.57 -5.12 8.23
CA ARG A 868 16.85 -4.06 7.25
C ARG A 868 15.95 -2.86 7.46
N SER A 869 14.66 -3.07 7.78
CA SER A 869 13.69 -2.02 7.99
C SER A 869 12.54 -2.54 8.83
N GLY A 870 12.11 -1.79 9.83
CA GLY A 870 10.97 -2.12 10.68
C GLY A 870 11.33 -2.43 12.13
N TRP A 871 10.70 -3.45 12.69
CA TRP A 871 10.87 -3.90 14.07
C TRP A 871 11.11 -5.41 14.13
N ALA A 872 12.20 -5.82 14.78
CA ALA A 872 12.58 -7.23 14.89
C ALA A 872 13.06 -7.56 16.32
N TRP A 873 12.09 -7.74 17.23
CA TRP A 873 12.39 -8.17 18.59
C TRP A 873 12.79 -9.65 18.62
N GLY A 874 13.93 -9.97 19.28
CA GLY A 874 14.44 -11.33 19.34
C GLY A 874 14.96 -11.90 18.03
N GLN A 875 15.34 -11.06 17.06
CA GLN A 875 15.80 -11.48 15.72
C GLN A 875 16.98 -12.46 15.73
N LYS A 876 17.75 -12.53 16.82
CA LYS A 876 18.85 -13.50 16.98
C LYS A 876 18.40 -14.96 16.85
N HIS A 877 17.15 -15.26 17.15
CA HIS A 877 16.57 -16.60 17.00
C HIS A 877 16.40 -17.03 15.54
N LEU A 878 16.53 -16.11 14.60
CA LEU A 878 16.48 -16.42 13.16
C LEU A 878 17.77 -17.06 12.63
N LYS A 879 18.93 -16.85 13.29
CA LYS A 879 20.22 -17.30 12.78
C LYS A 879 20.21 -18.77 12.41
N ASN A 880 20.70 -19.10 11.20
CA ASN A 880 20.70 -20.42 10.58
C ASN A 880 19.31 -21.00 10.25
N GLY A 881 18.23 -20.27 10.55
CA GLY A 881 16.87 -20.65 10.16
C GLY A 881 16.67 -20.52 8.63
N ILE A 882 15.99 -21.50 8.04
CA ILE A 882 15.70 -21.54 6.60
C ILE A 882 14.40 -20.78 6.35
N SER A 883 14.48 -19.72 5.52
CA SER A 883 13.33 -18.93 5.10
C SER A 883 12.63 -19.55 3.88
N LEU A 884 13.41 -20.07 2.94
CA LEU A 884 12.91 -20.62 1.67
C LEU A 884 13.57 -21.97 1.39
N ALA A 885 12.79 -22.98 1.01
CA ALA A 885 13.27 -24.32 0.70
C ALA A 885 12.52 -24.96 -0.48
N SER A 886 13.13 -25.97 -1.07
CA SER A 886 12.54 -26.83 -2.09
C SER A 886 12.74 -28.29 -1.71
N ILE A 887 11.69 -29.11 -1.89
CA ILE A 887 11.68 -30.50 -1.48
C ILE A 887 11.09 -31.36 -2.62
N PRO A 888 11.75 -32.43 -3.05
CA PRO A 888 11.11 -33.42 -3.93
C PRO A 888 10.06 -34.22 -3.15
N VAL A 889 8.88 -34.40 -3.74
CA VAL A 889 7.81 -35.25 -3.19
C VAL A 889 7.29 -36.12 -4.31
N GLY A 890 7.61 -37.42 -4.28
CA GLY A 890 7.39 -38.32 -5.43
C GLY A 890 8.18 -37.86 -6.66
N ALA A 891 7.55 -37.77 -7.81
CA ALA A 891 8.15 -37.23 -9.03
C ALA A 891 8.06 -35.68 -9.13
N GLY A 892 7.35 -35.03 -8.22
CA GLY A 892 7.10 -33.59 -8.22
C GLY A 892 7.94 -32.82 -7.20
N ARG A 893 7.57 -31.56 -7.00
CA ARG A 893 8.32 -30.63 -6.18
C ARG A 893 7.44 -29.74 -5.33
N LEU A 894 7.76 -29.61 -4.06
CA LEU A 894 7.14 -28.69 -3.12
C LEU A 894 8.11 -27.53 -2.82
N HIS A 895 7.70 -26.30 -3.10
CA HIS A 895 8.41 -25.10 -2.69
C HIS A 895 7.76 -24.52 -1.43
N LEU A 896 8.58 -24.27 -0.42
CA LEU A 896 8.19 -23.67 0.86
C LEU A 896 8.77 -22.27 0.95
N PHE A 897 7.96 -21.26 0.71
CA PHE A 897 8.33 -19.87 0.87
C PHE A 897 7.77 -19.35 2.18
N GLY A 898 8.57 -19.41 3.25
CA GLY A 898 8.16 -18.92 4.57
C GLY A 898 7.93 -17.42 4.57
N SER A 899 8.83 -16.65 3.94
CA SER A 899 8.65 -15.22 3.72
C SER A 899 7.65 -14.93 2.59
N GLU A 900 7.04 -13.74 2.62
CA GLU A 900 6.01 -13.31 1.66
C GLU A 900 6.66 -12.80 0.35
N VAL A 901 6.92 -13.69 -0.60
CA VAL A 901 7.66 -13.40 -1.85
C VAL A 901 6.88 -12.57 -2.88
N ALA A 902 5.58 -12.38 -2.69
CA ALA A 902 4.71 -11.61 -3.57
C ALA A 902 3.85 -10.59 -2.78
N PHE A 903 4.31 -10.16 -1.60
CA PHE A 903 3.57 -9.30 -0.69
C PHE A 903 3.07 -8.02 -1.38
N ARG A 904 1.76 -7.85 -1.46
CA ARG A 904 1.07 -6.67 -2.00
C ARG A 904 1.60 -6.19 -3.35
N GLY A 905 2.13 -7.08 -4.20
CA GLY A 905 2.74 -6.71 -5.48
C GLY A 905 3.97 -5.79 -5.36
N GLN A 906 4.54 -5.62 -4.18
CA GLN A 906 5.63 -4.67 -3.89
C GLN A 906 7.01 -5.33 -3.94
N THR A 907 7.10 -6.61 -3.59
CA THR A 907 8.36 -7.32 -3.39
C THR A 907 9.00 -7.78 -4.71
N HIS A 908 9.24 -6.84 -5.64
CA HIS A 908 9.84 -7.12 -6.96
C HIS A 908 11.18 -7.84 -6.86
N GLY A 909 11.95 -7.60 -5.79
CA GLY A 909 13.21 -8.27 -5.53
C GLY A 909 13.07 -9.79 -5.39
N THR A 910 11.91 -10.29 -4.93
CA THR A 910 11.64 -11.71 -4.69
C THR A 910 10.76 -12.38 -5.76
N PHE A 911 10.18 -11.66 -6.70
CA PHE A 911 9.26 -12.23 -7.72
C PHE A 911 9.87 -13.38 -8.50
N LYS A 912 11.18 -13.34 -8.78
CA LYS A 912 11.90 -14.40 -9.50
C LYS A 912 11.78 -15.77 -8.84
N LEU A 913 11.63 -15.84 -7.52
CA LEU A 913 11.40 -17.10 -6.80
C LEU A 913 10.10 -17.77 -7.27
N LEU A 914 9.01 -17.01 -7.34
CA LEU A 914 7.73 -17.49 -7.84
C LEU A 914 7.82 -17.79 -9.34
N PHE A 915 8.34 -16.87 -10.15
CA PHE A 915 8.38 -16.99 -11.61
C PHE A 915 9.24 -18.18 -12.06
N ASN A 916 10.42 -18.37 -11.47
CA ASN A 916 11.26 -19.54 -11.74
C ASN A 916 10.52 -20.84 -11.35
N SER A 917 9.89 -20.88 -10.17
CA SER A 917 9.12 -22.06 -9.75
C SER A 917 8.05 -22.46 -10.77
N LEU A 918 7.37 -21.47 -11.35
CA LEU A 918 6.33 -21.70 -12.37
C LEU A 918 6.90 -22.15 -13.70
N GLN A 919 7.94 -21.49 -14.23
CA GLN A 919 8.55 -21.84 -15.52
C GLN A 919 9.27 -23.20 -15.45
N LEU A 920 9.87 -23.53 -14.32
CA LEU A 920 10.60 -24.79 -14.15
C LEU A 920 9.68 -25.99 -13.92
N ALA A 921 8.40 -25.79 -13.61
CA ALA A 921 7.43 -26.87 -13.42
C ALA A 921 7.26 -27.78 -14.65
N THR A 922 7.50 -27.25 -15.84
CA THR A 922 7.42 -27.99 -17.12
C THR A 922 8.77 -28.16 -17.80
N ALA A 923 9.87 -27.65 -17.19
CA ALA A 923 11.20 -27.69 -17.79
C ALA A 923 11.72 -29.12 -17.87
N LYS A 924 12.33 -29.47 -19.01
CA LYS A 924 12.94 -30.78 -19.28
C LYS A 924 14.34 -30.60 -19.87
N PRO A 925 15.28 -31.53 -19.60
CA PRO A 925 16.54 -31.56 -20.34
C PRO A 925 16.27 -31.54 -21.85
N ALA A 926 17.04 -30.76 -22.60
CA ALA A 926 16.93 -30.76 -24.04
C ALA A 926 17.43 -32.10 -24.60
N ALA A 927 16.71 -32.69 -25.53
CA ALA A 927 17.19 -33.89 -26.20
C ALA A 927 18.18 -33.50 -27.31
N ALA A 928 19.24 -34.27 -27.47
CA ALA A 928 20.04 -34.21 -28.68
C ALA A 928 19.14 -34.56 -29.89
N ARG A 929 19.14 -33.70 -30.91
CA ARG A 929 18.37 -33.96 -32.16
C ARG A 929 19.13 -34.89 -33.05
#